data_23dbd7128b34f14e13851464183171b8
#
_entry.id   23dbd7128b34f14e13851464183171b8
#
_cell.length_a   1.000
_cell.length_b   1.000
_cell.length_c   1.000
_cell.angle_alpha   90.00
_cell.angle_beta   90.00
_cell.angle_gamma   90.00
#
_symmetry.space_group_name_H-M   'P 1'
#
loop_
_entity.id
_entity.type
_entity.pdbx_description
1 polymer ?
#
loop_
_entity_poly.entity_id
_entity_poly.type
_entity_poly.pdbx_seq_one_letter_code
_entity_poly.pdbx_strand_id
1 'polypeptide(L)'
;MDYTALYQPIPLSNGTLLALLVLAIPLLNFIWLIFLSGKKVELLGWVASGFMLGSMLAAALIFRWVWGGEPLHSRTIWFEIPVAAFSYPFTVGIHIDRIAALMLVVVTLISWLVHVFSIRYMEHDEKYARYFALLGLFTFSMLGIVVMDNLLLIFFFWELVGVSSYSLIGFWHRRPAAIQASTKAFLMNRVGDVGFIISLLVLWSQFGTLDLQILEQLMQQSVFTEEGVWLSYFRVNNLLIENAAPVGWLTVAGLGLMLGAIGKSAQFPLFTWLPDAMEGPTPVSALLHAATMVAAGVYLLLRVFVLLDTTTLTTIAIIGSSTALIAAISALMQHDIKKVLAYSTVSQLGYMMLGVGTGAYQAAFFHLVAHASFKAGLFLSAGAIIHSMSHLKEHMLQADNFNAQDMRWMGGLRTRIPIVFVVYIVASAALIGIPFFSGFLSKDAILNGALSWAAYQSSGGISWHWIIPTLAFTTTLLTALYMGRQVLLVFFGKLRAKEPSVAIKWQPSWVMRVPLILLAILSLGLVYSLNPFSADESWLLQNLVTKLPAVPGDTLDYFEIRTIYPDWHQVTTWVALGASLLGLVVAYSLYRPQQARHQLYHQQPNYRSRLTAVFAQSWYLDRLYQLLFIRSTLLMGRAGQWIDRRIIDGLLHSLATAGVILAHIIAWLDQVLIDGLVRAGASIIQGLGALTRSVQTGRIQTYLVASLLLFIMLMYWLTQF
;
A
#
# COMPACT_ATOMS: atom_id res chain seq x y z
N MET A 1 -31.32 -19.38 -5.64
CA MET A 1 -30.62 -19.00 -6.90
C MET A 1 -29.81 -20.19 -7.38
N ASP A 2 -29.75 -20.49 -8.65
CA ASP A 2 -28.91 -21.59 -9.15
C ASP A 2 -27.46 -21.08 -9.19
N TYR A 3 -26.57 -21.67 -8.36
CA TYR A 3 -25.17 -21.29 -8.24
C TYR A 3 -24.43 -21.40 -9.57
N THR A 4 -24.76 -22.39 -10.39
CA THR A 4 -24.13 -22.54 -11.71
C THR A 4 -24.57 -21.46 -12.70
N ALA A 5 -25.77 -20.92 -12.56
CA ALA A 5 -26.26 -19.81 -13.38
C ALA A 5 -25.58 -18.49 -13.08
N LEU A 6 -25.05 -18.32 -11.85
CA LEU A 6 -24.32 -17.11 -11.43
C LEU A 6 -22.98 -16.94 -12.16
N TYR A 7 -22.36 -18.04 -12.60
CA TYR A 7 -21.05 -18.04 -13.25
C TYR A 7 -21.09 -18.10 -14.78
N GLN A 8 -22.26 -17.87 -15.37
CA GLN A 8 -22.32 -17.86 -16.83
C GLN A 8 -21.36 -16.82 -17.42
N PRO A 9 -20.57 -17.19 -18.44
CA PRO A 9 -19.70 -16.25 -19.13
C PRO A 9 -20.49 -15.09 -19.74
N ILE A 10 -20.02 -13.87 -19.52
CA ILE A 10 -20.59 -12.66 -20.13
C ILE A 10 -19.58 -12.19 -21.18
N PRO A 11 -19.95 -12.17 -22.47
CA PRO A 11 -19.04 -11.85 -23.54
C PRO A 11 -18.58 -10.39 -23.49
N LEU A 12 -17.43 -10.12 -24.10
CA LEU A 12 -16.90 -8.77 -24.24
C LEU A 12 -17.81 -7.92 -25.12
N SER A 13 -18.22 -6.77 -24.62
CA SER A 13 -18.92 -5.72 -25.35
C SER A 13 -17.93 -4.68 -25.90
N ASN A 14 -18.37 -3.82 -26.81
CA ASN A 14 -17.55 -2.67 -27.27
C ASN A 14 -17.11 -1.77 -26.11
N GLY A 15 -17.95 -1.59 -25.09
CA GLY A 15 -17.61 -0.81 -23.89
C GLY A 15 -16.51 -1.48 -23.04
N THR A 16 -16.57 -2.81 -22.85
CA THR A 16 -15.54 -3.54 -22.11
C THR A 16 -14.23 -3.65 -22.89
N LEU A 17 -14.28 -3.72 -24.23
CA LEU A 17 -13.07 -3.60 -25.07
C LEU A 17 -12.42 -2.24 -24.92
N LEU A 18 -13.22 -1.16 -24.86
CA LEU A 18 -12.69 0.19 -24.60
C LEU A 18 -12.04 0.27 -23.18
N ALA A 19 -12.59 -0.41 -22.19
CA ALA A 19 -11.98 -0.51 -20.86
C ALA A 19 -10.63 -1.22 -20.88
N LEU A 20 -10.50 -2.30 -21.66
CA LEU A 20 -9.20 -2.95 -21.89
C LEU A 20 -8.18 -2.01 -22.54
N LEU A 21 -8.62 -1.13 -23.45
CA LEU A 21 -7.74 -0.10 -24.03
C LEU A 21 -7.28 0.92 -22.99
N VAL A 22 -8.15 1.36 -22.08
CA VAL A 22 -7.76 2.26 -20.96
C VAL A 22 -6.65 1.65 -20.13
N LEU A 23 -6.68 0.33 -19.87
CA LEU A 23 -5.63 -0.41 -19.19
C LEU A 23 -4.37 -0.61 -20.05
N ALA A 24 -4.54 -1.01 -21.30
CA ALA A 24 -3.44 -1.36 -22.19
C ALA A 24 -2.51 -0.18 -22.49
N ILE A 25 -3.06 1.02 -22.66
CA ILE A 25 -2.29 2.21 -23.03
C ILE A 25 -1.20 2.55 -22.01
N PRO A 26 -1.45 2.65 -20.68
CA PRO A 26 -0.39 2.88 -19.70
C PRO A 26 0.62 1.73 -19.61
N LEU A 27 0.19 0.49 -19.81
CA LEU A 27 1.08 -0.66 -19.85
C LEU A 27 2.01 -0.62 -21.06
N LEU A 28 1.50 -0.28 -22.25
CA LEU A 28 2.31 -0.10 -23.45
C LEU A 28 3.33 1.03 -23.28
N ASN A 29 2.93 2.14 -22.65
CA ASN A 29 3.84 3.22 -22.30
C ASN A 29 4.98 2.71 -21.40
N PHE A 30 4.67 1.92 -20.37
CA PHE A 30 5.70 1.30 -19.50
C PHE A 30 6.65 0.42 -20.30
N ILE A 31 6.11 -0.56 -21.05
CA ILE A 31 6.91 -1.54 -21.81
C ILE A 31 7.82 -0.81 -22.80
N TRP A 32 7.30 0.13 -23.54
CA TRP A 32 8.10 0.87 -24.55
C TRP A 32 9.21 1.70 -23.90
N LEU A 33 8.91 2.45 -22.84
CA LEU A 33 9.88 3.35 -22.20
C LEU A 33 10.93 2.63 -21.35
N ILE A 34 10.62 1.45 -20.80
CA ILE A 34 11.60 0.71 -19.99
C ILE A 34 12.78 0.25 -20.84
N PHE A 35 12.57 -0.08 -22.12
CA PHE A 35 13.65 -0.41 -23.06
C PHE A 35 14.47 0.82 -23.45
N LEU A 36 13.94 2.03 -23.25
CA LEU A 36 14.61 3.31 -23.52
C LEU A 36 15.18 3.96 -22.25
N SER A 37 15.24 3.22 -21.15
CA SER A 37 15.50 3.78 -19.81
C SER A 37 16.83 4.50 -19.63
N GLY A 38 17.82 4.30 -20.53
CA GLY A 38 19.09 5.02 -20.56
C GLY A 38 19.10 6.28 -21.44
N LYS A 39 18.01 6.60 -22.11
CA LYS A 39 17.93 7.75 -23.04
C LYS A 39 17.31 8.98 -22.35
N LYS A 40 17.95 10.13 -22.57
CA LYS A 40 17.47 11.43 -22.12
C LYS A 40 17.07 12.26 -23.33
N VAL A 41 15.80 12.09 -23.77
CA VAL A 41 15.23 12.84 -24.88
C VAL A 41 13.90 13.43 -24.42
N GLU A 42 13.76 14.75 -24.44
CA GLU A 42 12.54 15.45 -24.00
C GLU A 42 11.28 14.95 -24.72
N LEU A 43 11.42 14.55 -25.99
CA LEU A 43 10.34 13.98 -26.80
C LEU A 43 9.68 12.76 -26.10
N LEU A 44 10.43 11.96 -25.33
CA LEU A 44 9.89 10.80 -24.64
C LEU A 44 8.84 11.18 -23.59
N GLY A 45 9.02 12.33 -22.92
CA GLY A 45 8.02 12.86 -21.98
C GLY A 45 6.72 13.30 -22.66
N TRP A 46 6.83 13.92 -23.85
CA TRP A 46 5.66 14.30 -24.65
C TRP A 46 4.90 13.07 -25.18
N VAL A 47 5.61 12.07 -25.66
CA VAL A 47 5.00 10.81 -26.12
C VAL A 47 4.32 10.09 -24.96
N ALA A 48 4.97 9.97 -23.80
CA ALA A 48 4.36 9.40 -22.58
C ALA A 48 3.08 10.14 -22.18
N SER A 49 3.12 11.49 -22.23
CA SER A 49 1.93 12.32 -21.95
C SER A 49 0.83 12.10 -22.99
N GLY A 50 1.18 11.85 -24.26
CA GLY A 50 0.23 11.49 -25.32
C GLY A 50 -0.47 10.16 -25.08
N PHE A 51 0.26 9.12 -24.63
CA PHE A 51 -0.33 7.85 -24.19
C PHE A 51 -1.35 8.08 -23.07
N MET A 52 -0.98 8.85 -22.04
CA MET A 52 -1.89 9.13 -20.92
C MET A 52 -3.12 9.94 -21.35
N LEU A 53 -2.97 10.88 -22.28
CA LEU A 53 -4.11 11.59 -22.88
C LEU A 53 -5.05 10.63 -23.60
N GLY A 54 -4.52 9.68 -24.38
CA GLY A 54 -5.32 8.65 -25.05
C GLY A 54 -6.12 7.80 -24.05
N SER A 55 -5.48 7.36 -22.94
CA SER A 55 -6.17 6.62 -21.87
C SER A 55 -7.25 7.46 -21.21
N MET A 56 -7.00 8.77 -20.97
CA MET A 56 -7.97 9.70 -20.38
C MET A 56 -9.19 9.91 -21.30
N LEU A 57 -8.98 10.10 -22.60
CA LEU A 57 -10.08 10.25 -23.56
C LEU A 57 -10.94 8.99 -23.63
N ALA A 58 -10.33 7.81 -23.63
CA ALA A 58 -11.05 6.54 -23.59
C ALA A 58 -11.85 6.39 -22.30
N ALA A 59 -11.27 6.76 -21.13
CA ALA A 59 -11.98 6.77 -19.85
C ALA A 59 -13.16 7.75 -19.84
N ALA A 60 -13.02 8.93 -20.45
CA ALA A 60 -14.11 9.90 -20.58
C ALA A 60 -15.27 9.37 -21.45
N LEU A 61 -14.98 8.60 -22.50
CA LEU A 61 -16.01 7.93 -23.31
C LEU A 61 -16.76 6.86 -22.51
N ILE A 62 -16.04 6.05 -21.70
CA ILE A 62 -16.65 5.06 -20.80
C ILE A 62 -17.54 5.76 -19.79
N PHE A 63 -17.05 6.85 -19.18
CA PHE A 63 -17.83 7.63 -18.22
C PHE A 63 -19.12 8.13 -18.84
N ARG A 64 -19.08 8.74 -20.04
CA ARG A 64 -20.28 9.18 -20.73
C ARG A 64 -21.27 8.04 -21.00
N TRP A 65 -20.76 6.86 -21.35
CA TRP A 65 -21.58 5.67 -21.64
C TRP A 65 -22.30 5.18 -20.37
N VAL A 66 -21.53 4.94 -19.29
CA VAL A 66 -22.05 4.35 -18.03
C VAL A 66 -22.89 5.35 -17.24
N TRP A 67 -22.56 6.67 -17.31
CA TRP A 67 -23.29 7.67 -16.53
C TRP A 67 -24.74 7.86 -16.95
N GLY A 68 -25.03 7.71 -18.21
CA GLY A 68 -26.39 7.79 -18.79
C GLY A 68 -27.02 6.44 -19.15
N GLY A 69 -26.35 5.31 -18.86
CA GLY A 69 -26.75 3.98 -19.27
C GLY A 69 -26.52 2.91 -18.19
N GLU A 70 -26.44 1.67 -18.65
CA GLU A 70 -26.20 0.50 -17.80
C GLU A 70 -24.71 0.32 -17.49
N PRO A 71 -24.36 -0.32 -16.35
CA PRO A 71 -22.99 -0.72 -16.03
C PRO A 71 -22.41 -1.63 -17.10
N LEU A 72 -21.10 -1.50 -17.36
CA LEU A 72 -20.40 -2.41 -18.26
C LEU A 72 -19.91 -3.61 -17.47
N HIS A 73 -20.26 -4.81 -17.96
CA HIS A 73 -19.83 -6.05 -17.35
C HIS A 73 -19.40 -7.06 -18.39
N SER A 74 -18.29 -7.74 -18.15
CA SER A 74 -17.88 -8.96 -18.86
C SER A 74 -17.22 -9.90 -17.89
N ARG A 75 -17.40 -11.19 -18.09
CA ARG A 75 -16.88 -12.25 -17.21
C ARG A 75 -16.51 -13.48 -18.03
N THR A 76 -15.36 -14.06 -17.69
CA THR A 76 -14.89 -15.33 -18.27
C THR A 76 -14.37 -16.23 -17.14
N ILE A 77 -14.55 -17.53 -17.24
CA ILE A 77 -13.96 -18.50 -16.32
C ILE A 77 -12.49 -18.64 -16.68
N TRP A 78 -11.60 -18.40 -15.71
CA TRP A 78 -10.16 -18.55 -15.89
C TRP A 78 -9.71 -19.99 -15.63
N PHE A 79 -10.07 -20.51 -14.46
CA PHE A 79 -9.83 -21.89 -14.07
C PHE A 79 -10.87 -22.33 -13.04
N GLU A 80 -10.98 -23.65 -12.84
CA GLU A 80 -11.89 -24.24 -11.88
C GLU A 80 -11.11 -25.08 -10.87
N ILE A 81 -11.46 -24.98 -9.59
CA ILE A 81 -10.90 -25.81 -8.54
C ILE A 81 -11.90 -26.91 -8.20
N PRO A 82 -11.61 -28.18 -8.51
CA PRO A 82 -12.46 -29.28 -8.10
C PRO A 82 -12.28 -29.54 -6.59
N VAL A 83 -13.37 -29.45 -5.83
CA VAL A 83 -13.40 -29.78 -4.41
C VAL A 83 -14.53 -30.78 -4.18
N ALA A 84 -14.19 -32.03 -3.91
CA ALA A 84 -15.12 -33.16 -3.78
C ALA A 84 -16.03 -33.31 -4.99
N ALA A 85 -17.35 -33.13 -4.84
CA ALA A 85 -18.35 -33.25 -5.91
C ALA A 85 -18.63 -31.93 -6.66
N PHE A 86 -17.95 -30.83 -6.27
CA PHE A 86 -18.21 -29.49 -6.79
C PHE A 86 -16.99 -28.91 -7.49
N SER A 87 -17.22 -28.05 -8.48
CA SER A 87 -16.20 -27.25 -9.15
C SER A 87 -16.45 -25.78 -8.81
N TYR A 88 -15.44 -25.11 -8.25
CA TYR A 88 -15.48 -23.68 -7.91
C TYR A 88 -14.77 -22.88 -9.01
N PRO A 89 -15.50 -22.14 -9.85
CA PRO A 89 -14.90 -21.37 -10.92
C PRO A 89 -14.28 -20.07 -10.39
N PHE A 90 -13.03 -19.84 -10.79
CA PHE A 90 -12.39 -18.52 -10.66
C PHE A 90 -12.63 -17.73 -11.93
N THR A 91 -13.21 -16.55 -11.77
CA THR A 91 -13.58 -15.67 -12.87
C THR A 91 -12.57 -14.54 -13.04
N VAL A 92 -12.36 -14.14 -14.28
CA VAL A 92 -11.72 -12.90 -14.69
C VAL A 92 -12.73 -12.05 -15.42
N GLY A 93 -13.00 -10.88 -14.88
CA GLY A 93 -13.99 -10.00 -15.46
C GLY A 93 -13.71 -8.52 -15.22
N ILE A 94 -14.50 -7.73 -15.91
CA ILE A 94 -14.52 -6.27 -15.85
C ILE A 94 -15.89 -5.87 -15.38
N HIS A 95 -15.94 -5.04 -14.33
CA HIS A 95 -17.17 -4.41 -13.87
C HIS A 95 -16.99 -2.92 -13.67
N ILE A 96 -17.68 -2.14 -14.49
CA ILE A 96 -17.60 -0.67 -14.46
C ILE A 96 -18.99 -0.11 -14.22
N ASP A 97 -19.27 0.21 -12.98
CA ASP A 97 -20.40 1.00 -12.54
C ASP A 97 -20.06 2.51 -12.55
N ARG A 98 -20.95 3.35 -12.07
CA ARG A 98 -20.76 4.80 -12.03
C ARG A 98 -19.56 5.22 -11.16
N ILE A 99 -19.32 4.51 -10.04
CA ILE A 99 -18.18 4.76 -9.15
C ILE A 99 -16.86 4.44 -9.89
N ALA A 100 -16.79 3.26 -10.52
CA ALA A 100 -15.61 2.85 -11.28
C ALA A 100 -15.38 3.75 -12.50
N ALA A 101 -16.43 4.09 -13.25
CA ALA A 101 -16.32 4.97 -14.42
C ALA A 101 -15.77 6.36 -14.05
N LEU A 102 -16.22 6.95 -12.95
CA LEU A 102 -15.70 8.24 -12.48
C LEU A 102 -14.27 8.12 -11.98
N MET A 103 -13.92 7.03 -11.26
CA MET A 103 -12.54 6.78 -10.83
C MET A 103 -11.58 6.60 -12.00
N LEU A 104 -12.01 5.94 -13.09
CA LEU A 104 -11.20 5.86 -14.32
C LEU A 104 -10.84 7.25 -14.84
N VAL A 105 -11.82 8.17 -14.90
CA VAL A 105 -11.57 9.56 -15.33
C VAL A 105 -10.63 10.28 -14.37
N VAL A 106 -10.89 10.19 -13.06
CA VAL A 106 -10.06 10.87 -12.04
C VAL A 106 -8.61 10.39 -12.10
N VAL A 107 -8.38 9.07 -12.12
CA VAL A 107 -7.03 8.49 -12.14
C VAL A 107 -6.29 8.87 -13.43
N THR A 108 -6.93 8.73 -14.60
CA THR A 108 -6.29 9.03 -15.89
C THR A 108 -6.03 10.51 -16.08
N LEU A 109 -6.96 11.39 -15.66
CA LEU A 109 -6.82 12.84 -15.72
C LEU A 109 -5.66 13.33 -14.85
N ILE A 110 -5.63 12.91 -13.56
CA ILE A 110 -4.54 13.30 -12.67
C ILE A 110 -3.21 12.75 -13.18
N SER A 111 -3.18 11.49 -13.64
CA SER A 111 -1.97 10.91 -14.24
C SER A 111 -1.49 11.71 -15.44
N TRP A 112 -2.38 12.07 -16.37
CA TRP A 112 -2.02 12.89 -17.52
C TRP A 112 -1.45 14.26 -17.11
N LEU A 113 -2.10 14.97 -16.18
CA LEU A 113 -1.63 16.27 -15.69
C LEU A 113 -0.25 16.17 -15.01
N VAL A 114 -0.02 15.09 -14.25
CA VAL A 114 1.28 14.80 -13.63
C VAL A 114 2.34 14.51 -14.70
N HIS A 115 2.02 13.74 -15.74
CA HIS A 115 2.95 13.49 -16.86
C HIS A 115 3.35 14.80 -17.55
N VAL A 116 2.40 15.65 -17.91
CA VAL A 116 2.66 16.96 -18.53
C VAL A 116 3.55 17.83 -17.62
N PHE A 117 3.22 17.95 -16.32
CA PHE A 117 4.03 18.71 -15.37
C PHE A 117 5.46 18.18 -15.28
N SER A 118 5.62 16.86 -15.31
CA SER A 118 6.90 16.17 -15.14
C SER A 118 7.86 16.38 -16.31
N ILE A 119 7.37 16.73 -17.51
CA ILE A 119 8.22 16.99 -18.70
C ILE A 119 9.31 18.03 -18.34
N ARG A 120 8.93 19.11 -17.67
CA ARG A 120 9.86 20.17 -17.27
C ARG A 120 10.46 19.97 -15.88
N TYR A 121 9.72 19.33 -14.96
CA TYR A 121 10.23 19.09 -13.61
C TYR A 121 11.42 18.12 -13.59
N MET A 122 11.41 17.10 -14.48
CA MET A 122 12.44 16.06 -14.55
C MET A 122 13.43 16.26 -15.71
N GLU A 123 13.41 17.39 -16.43
CA GLU A 123 14.21 17.57 -17.65
C GLU A 123 15.71 17.41 -17.46
N HIS A 124 16.23 17.65 -16.25
CA HIS A 124 17.65 17.52 -15.92
C HIS A 124 18.03 16.16 -15.31
N ASP A 125 17.06 15.24 -15.14
CA ASP A 125 17.35 13.93 -14.54
C ASP A 125 17.89 12.94 -15.57
N GLU A 126 18.96 12.22 -15.22
CA GLU A 126 19.61 11.22 -16.09
C GLU A 126 18.68 10.03 -16.42
N LYS A 127 17.73 9.73 -15.54
CA LYS A 127 16.82 8.57 -15.68
C LYS A 127 15.43 8.97 -16.15
N TYR A 128 15.37 9.98 -17.01
CA TYR A 128 14.14 10.59 -17.50
C TYR A 128 13.13 9.58 -18.06
N ALA A 129 13.55 8.71 -19.00
CA ALA A 129 12.66 7.70 -19.60
C ALA A 129 12.17 6.68 -18.58
N ARG A 130 13.05 6.20 -17.67
CA ARG A 130 12.67 5.29 -16.58
C ARG A 130 11.61 5.89 -15.67
N TYR A 131 11.67 7.20 -15.42
CA TYR A 131 10.68 7.90 -14.61
C TYR A 131 9.28 7.78 -15.23
N PHE A 132 9.12 8.10 -16.51
CA PHE A 132 7.84 8.01 -17.20
C PHE A 132 7.35 6.58 -17.40
N ALA A 133 8.26 5.62 -17.56
CA ALA A 133 7.91 4.20 -17.58
C ALA A 133 7.25 3.78 -16.26
N LEU A 134 7.88 4.08 -15.13
CA LEU A 134 7.34 3.73 -13.81
C LEU A 134 6.02 4.43 -13.49
N LEU A 135 5.83 5.69 -13.95
CA LEU A 135 4.54 6.36 -13.84
C LEU A 135 3.44 5.65 -14.64
N GLY A 136 3.77 5.16 -15.85
CA GLY A 136 2.87 4.36 -16.67
C GLY A 136 2.46 3.05 -15.98
N LEU A 137 3.44 2.29 -15.45
CA LEU A 137 3.18 1.05 -14.70
C LEU A 137 2.28 1.31 -13.49
N PHE A 138 2.55 2.38 -12.76
CA PHE A 138 1.78 2.76 -11.58
C PHE A 138 0.33 3.12 -11.92
N THR A 139 0.13 3.86 -13.02
CA THR A 139 -1.22 4.19 -13.53
C THR A 139 -1.97 2.93 -13.96
N PHE A 140 -1.32 2.04 -14.72
CA PHE A 140 -1.87 0.73 -15.10
C PHE A 140 -2.33 -0.07 -13.89
N SER A 141 -1.48 -0.15 -12.86
CA SER A 141 -1.78 -0.90 -11.64
C SER A 141 -3.02 -0.37 -10.92
N MET A 142 -3.15 0.96 -10.81
CA MET A 142 -4.32 1.57 -10.16
C MET A 142 -5.60 1.38 -10.98
N LEU A 143 -5.52 1.52 -12.30
CA LEU A 143 -6.68 1.29 -13.19
C LEU A 143 -7.16 -0.16 -13.13
N GLY A 144 -6.24 -1.13 -12.93
CA GLY A 144 -6.60 -2.53 -12.71
C GLY A 144 -7.44 -2.72 -11.43
N ILE A 145 -7.07 -2.08 -10.31
CA ILE A 145 -7.89 -2.10 -9.08
C ILE A 145 -9.31 -1.57 -9.34
N VAL A 146 -9.43 -0.53 -10.18
CA VAL A 146 -10.71 0.12 -10.46
C VAL A 146 -11.64 -0.73 -11.32
N VAL A 147 -11.09 -1.49 -12.26
CA VAL A 147 -11.86 -2.16 -13.34
C VAL A 147 -12.21 -3.60 -13.01
N MET A 148 -11.37 -4.31 -12.21
CA MET A 148 -11.58 -5.74 -11.94
C MET A 148 -12.81 -5.99 -11.06
N ASP A 149 -13.53 -7.07 -11.38
CA ASP A 149 -14.75 -7.53 -10.69
C ASP A 149 -14.49 -8.57 -9.60
N ASN A 150 -13.27 -9.11 -9.50
CA ASN A 150 -12.89 -10.19 -8.60
C ASN A 150 -11.85 -9.73 -7.57
N LEU A 151 -12.09 -10.01 -6.29
CA LEU A 151 -11.19 -9.59 -5.20
C LEU A 151 -9.78 -10.15 -5.31
N LEU A 152 -9.58 -11.34 -5.89
CA LEU A 152 -8.26 -11.90 -6.12
C LEU A 152 -7.48 -11.10 -7.17
N LEU A 153 -8.15 -10.66 -8.24
CA LEU A 153 -7.54 -9.80 -9.26
C LEU A 153 -7.28 -8.39 -8.72
N ILE A 154 -8.23 -7.86 -7.94
CA ILE A 154 -8.02 -6.60 -7.24
C ILE A 154 -6.77 -6.71 -6.34
N PHE A 155 -6.59 -7.81 -5.61
CA PHE A 155 -5.41 -8.05 -4.80
C PHE A 155 -4.12 -8.14 -5.65
N PHE A 156 -4.16 -8.78 -6.81
CA PHE A 156 -3.02 -8.81 -7.74
C PHE A 156 -2.58 -7.38 -8.15
N PHE A 157 -3.53 -6.55 -8.59
CA PHE A 157 -3.23 -5.16 -8.95
C PHE A 157 -2.87 -4.30 -7.73
N TRP A 158 -3.41 -4.62 -6.55
CA TRP A 158 -3.05 -4.03 -5.27
C TRP A 158 -1.57 -4.22 -4.94
N GLU A 159 -1.07 -5.42 -5.15
CA GLU A 159 0.35 -5.74 -5.01
C GLU A 159 1.21 -5.02 -6.04
N LEU A 160 0.74 -4.93 -7.27
CA LEU A 160 1.45 -4.24 -8.34
C LEU A 160 1.53 -2.71 -8.08
N VAL A 161 0.49 -2.10 -7.47
CA VAL A 161 0.56 -0.73 -6.95
C VAL A 161 1.63 -0.62 -5.87
N GLY A 162 1.78 -1.62 -5.00
CA GLY A 162 2.83 -1.68 -3.98
C GLY A 162 4.23 -1.68 -4.58
N VAL A 163 4.49 -2.53 -5.56
CA VAL A 163 5.79 -2.65 -6.25
C VAL A 163 6.13 -1.40 -7.06
N SER A 164 5.16 -0.88 -7.81
CA SER A 164 5.37 0.32 -8.62
C SER A 164 5.61 1.56 -7.76
N SER A 165 4.90 1.71 -6.64
CA SER A 165 5.13 2.79 -5.66
C SER A 165 6.49 2.68 -4.97
N TYR A 166 6.92 1.47 -4.59
CA TYR A 166 8.26 1.20 -4.07
C TYR A 166 9.34 1.73 -5.03
N SER A 167 9.19 1.43 -6.33
CA SER A 167 10.12 1.85 -7.37
C SER A 167 10.13 3.36 -7.61
N LEU A 168 8.98 4.03 -7.41
CA LEU A 168 8.83 5.49 -7.56
C LEU A 168 9.32 6.25 -6.32
N ILE A 169 9.05 5.78 -5.09
CA ILE A 169 9.57 6.37 -3.85
C ILE A 169 11.09 6.23 -3.82
N GLY A 170 11.61 5.04 -4.17
CA GLY A 170 13.03 4.74 -4.27
C GLY A 170 13.66 5.14 -5.60
N PHE A 171 13.07 6.08 -6.37
CA PHE A 171 13.56 6.46 -7.70
C PHE A 171 15.03 6.88 -7.67
N TRP A 172 15.43 7.67 -6.71
CA TRP A 172 16.82 8.04 -6.47
C TRP A 172 17.52 7.02 -5.55
N HIS A 173 17.57 5.76 -5.96
CA HIS A 173 18.08 4.62 -5.20
C HIS A 173 19.56 4.71 -4.78
N ARG A 174 20.32 5.73 -5.21
CA ARG A 174 21.67 6.03 -4.69
C ARG A 174 21.62 6.83 -3.39
N ARG A 175 20.46 7.38 -3.02
CA ARG A 175 20.28 8.12 -1.76
C ARG A 175 19.81 7.18 -0.66
N PRO A 176 20.58 7.02 0.46
CA PRO A 176 20.20 6.11 1.54
C PRO A 176 18.80 6.40 2.10
N ALA A 177 18.42 7.68 2.22
CA ALA A 177 17.10 8.10 2.69
C ALA A 177 15.97 7.57 1.79
N ALA A 178 16.14 7.61 0.45
CA ALA A 178 15.14 7.11 -0.49
C ALA A 178 15.00 5.58 -0.43
N ILE A 179 16.12 4.84 -0.22
CA ILE A 179 16.08 3.38 -0.02
C ILE A 179 15.32 3.05 1.26
N GLN A 180 15.64 3.70 2.37
CA GLN A 180 14.98 3.47 3.66
C GLN A 180 13.49 3.79 3.57
N ALA A 181 13.12 4.92 2.96
CA ALA A 181 11.73 5.33 2.77
C ALA A 181 10.93 4.35 1.92
N SER A 182 11.47 3.90 0.79
CA SER A 182 10.79 2.92 -0.08
C SER A 182 10.64 1.56 0.60
N THR A 183 11.69 1.07 1.28
CA THR A 183 11.63 -0.19 2.03
C THR A 183 10.61 -0.12 3.16
N LYS A 184 10.59 0.99 3.93
CA LYS A 184 9.60 1.19 4.99
C LYS A 184 8.18 1.20 4.42
N ALA A 185 7.94 1.97 3.34
CA ALA A 185 6.63 2.03 2.69
C ALA A 185 6.17 0.64 2.21
N PHE A 186 7.06 -0.14 1.59
CA PHE A 186 6.75 -1.48 1.13
C PHE A 186 6.40 -2.43 2.27
N LEU A 187 7.22 -2.49 3.34
CA LEU A 187 6.99 -3.38 4.48
C LEU A 187 5.72 -3.03 5.25
N MET A 188 5.45 -1.74 5.48
CA MET A 188 4.25 -1.30 6.18
C MET A 188 2.97 -1.66 5.42
N ASN A 189 2.98 -1.51 4.09
CA ASN A 189 1.86 -1.95 3.25
C ASN A 189 1.69 -3.46 3.31
N ARG A 190 2.79 -4.23 3.34
CA ARG A 190 2.75 -5.69 3.41
C ARG A 190 2.06 -6.20 4.69
N VAL A 191 2.21 -5.50 5.81
CA VAL A 191 1.45 -5.82 7.04
C VAL A 191 -0.06 -5.70 6.81
N GLY A 192 -0.50 -4.66 6.08
CA GLY A 192 -1.90 -4.52 5.68
C GLY A 192 -2.38 -5.63 4.75
N ASP A 193 -1.53 -6.03 3.79
CA ASP A 193 -1.83 -7.03 2.77
C ASP A 193 -2.08 -8.42 3.37
N VAL A 194 -1.45 -8.75 4.52
CA VAL A 194 -1.74 -9.98 5.27
C VAL A 194 -3.22 -10.04 5.71
N GLY A 195 -3.77 -8.92 6.20
CA GLY A 195 -5.19 -8.86 6.55
C GLY A 195 -6.09 -9.05 5.33
N PHE A 196 -5.73 -8.46 4.19
CA PHE A 196 -6.47 -8.64 2.95
C PHE A 196 -6.48 -10.12 2.51
N ILE A 197 -5.32 -10.81 2.56
CA ILE A 197 -5.24 -12.25 2.23
C ILE A 197 -6.12 -13.08 3.18
N ILE A 198 -6.10 -12.81 4.49
CA ILE A 198 -6.97 -13.50 5.45
C ILE A 198 -8.43 -13.31 5.07
N SER A 199 -8.83 -12.09 4.68
CA SER A 199 -10.19 -11.82 4.22
C SER A 199 -10.55 -12.60 2.96
N LEU A 200 -9.65 -12.67 1.95
CA LEU A 200 -9.88 -13.48 0.76
C LEU A 200 -10.12 -14.96 1.09
N LEU A 201 -9.31 -15.52 2.00
CA LEU A 201 -9.45 -16.91 2.42
C LEU A 201 -10.76 -17.15 3.16
N VAL A 202 -11.15 -16.23 4.05
CA VAL A 202 -12.43 -16.33 4.78
C VAL A 202 -13.61 -16.22 3.81
N LEU A 203 -13.63 -15.21 2.93
CA LEU A 203 -14.71 -15.03 1.96
C LEU A 203 -14.81 -16.24 1.03
N TRP A 204 -13.68 -16.74 0.53
CA TRP A 204 -13.70 -17.92 -0.33
C TRP A 204 -14.15 -19.18 0.40
N SER A 205 -13.75 -19.38 1.66
CA SER A 205 -14.16 -20.54 2.45
C SER A 205 -15.66 -20.54 2.78
N GLN A 206 -16.26 -19.35 2.96
CA GLN A 206 -17.67 -19.22 3.34
C GLN A 206 -18.61 -19.17 2.14
N PHE A 207 -18.18 -18.52 1.04
CA PHE A 207 -19.03 -18.28 -0.13
C PHE A 207 -18.63 -19.09 -1.38
N GLY A 208 -17.43 -19.67 -1.40
CA GLY A 208 -16.88 -20.34 -2.59
C GLY A 208 -16.56 -19.40 -3.74
N THR A 209 -16.64 -18.10 -3.56
CA THR A 209 -16.41 -17.08 -4.60
C THR A 209 -15.69 -15.86 -4.07
N LEU A 210 -14.98 -15.16 -4.97
CA LEU A 210 -14.37 -13.85 -4.74
C LEU A 210 -14.87 -12.80 -5.75
N ASP A 211 -15.85 -13.15 -6.57
CA ASP A 211 -16.52 -12.25 -7.51
C ASP A 211 -17.44 -11.30 -6.72
N LEU A 212 -17.21 -9.98 -6.86
CA LEU A 212 -17.90 -8.95 -6.09
C LEU A 212 -19.41 -8.93 -6.35
N GLN A 213 -19.84 -9.13 -7.61
CA GLN A 213 -21.25 -9.10 -7.93
C GLN A 213 -22.00 -10.33 -7.38
N ILE A 214 -21.33 -11.49 -7.42
CA ILE A 214 -21.90 -12.70 -6.85
C ILE A 214 -21.96 -12.58 -5.33
N LEU A 215 -20.90 -12.06 -4.69
CA LEU A 215 -20.90 -11.78 -3.26
C LEU A 215 -22.02 -10.81 -2.86
N GLU A 216 -22.21 -9.72 -3.62
CA GLU A 216 -23.29 -8.77 -3.39
C GLU A 216 -24.67 -9.43 -3.48
N GLN A 217 -24.91 -10.24 -4.50
CA GLN A 217 -26.17 -10.96 -4.67
C GLN A 217 -26.42 -11.97 -3.53
N LEU A 218 -25.39 -12.69 -3.10
CA LEU A 218 -25.47 -13.62 -1.97
C LEU A 218 -25.79 -12.90 -0.67
N MET A 219 -25.18 -11.72 -0.44
CA MET A 219 -25.45 -10.89 0.74
C MET A 219 -26.87 -10.36 0.77
N GLN A 220 -27.40 -9.89 -0.36
CA GLN A 220 -28.79 -9.40 -0.46
C GLN A 220 -29.84 -10.47 -0.18
N GLN A 221 -29.51 -11.76 -0.39
CA GLN A 221 -30.39 -12.90 -0.16
C GLN A 221 -30.16 -13.56 1.21
N SER A 222 -29.18 -13.09 1.98
CA SER A 222 -28.84 -13.66 3.27
C SER A 222 -29.77 -13.15 4.37
N VAL A 223 -30.11 -14.03 5.31
CA VAL A 223 -30.91 -13.73 6.49
C VAL A 223 -30.01 -13.78 7.71
N PHE A 224 -30.05 -12.72 8.52
CA PHE A 224 -29.35 -12.66 9.80
C PHE A 224 -30.33 -13.05 10.91
N THR A 225 -29.98 -14.07 11.69
CA THR A 225 -30.80 -14.50 12.83
C THR A 225 -30.43 -13.71 14.09
N GLU A 226 -31.39 -13.61 15.03
CA GLU A 226 -31.13 -12.96 16.33
C GLU A 226 -30.02 -13.67 17.14
N GLU A 227 -29.75 -14.95 16.85
CA GLU A 227 -28.70 -15.73 17.48
C GLU A 227 -27.29 -15.44 16.92
N GLY A 228 -27.14 -14.48 16.02
CA GLY A 228 -25.86 -14.12 15.41
C GLY A 228 -25.38 -15.15 14.39
N VAL A 229 -26.29 -15.91 13.78
CA VAL A 229 -26.02 -16.82 12.68
C VAL A 229 -26.46 -16.17 11.37
N TRP A 230 -25.61 -16.22 10.41
CA TRP A 230 -25.86 -15.77 9.06
C TRP A 230 -26.23 -16.97 8.19
N LEU A 231 -27.44 -16.94 7.62
CA LEU A 231 -27.96 -17.98 6.75
C LEU A 231 -27.93 -17.48 5.31
N SER A 232 -27.13 -18.11 4.47
CA SER A 232 -27.16 -17.91 3.04
C SER A 232 -27.69 -19.15 2.33
N TYR A 233 -28.66 -18.94 1.44
CA TYR A 233 -29.29 -20.01 0.68
C TYR A 233 -28.85 -19.94 -0.78
N PHE A 234 -28.19 -20.99 -1.27
CA PHE A 234 -27.86 -21.12 -2.68
C PHE A 234 -28.13 -22.52 -3.20
N ARG A 235 -28.46 -22.66 -4.48
CA ARG A 235 -28.69 -23.94 -5.13
C ARG A 235 -27.48 -24.31 -5.96
N VAL A 236 -26.98 -25.53 -5.79
CA VAL A 236 -25.98 -26.14 -6.63
C VAL A 236 -26.58 -27.42 -7.22
N ASN A 237 -26.66 -27.53 -8.54
CA ASN A 237 -27.25 -28.68 -9.23
C ASN A 237 -28.65 -29.08 -8.70
N ASN A 238 -29.56 -28.12 -8.52
CA ASN A 238 -30.88 -28.25 -7.92
C ASN A 238 -30.93 -28.65 -6.43
N LEU A 239 -29.80 -28.81 -5.75
CA LEU A 239 -29.74 -29.00 -4.30
C LEU A 239 -29.70 -27.64 -3.63
N LEU A 240 -30.64 -27.40 -2.71
CA LEU A 240 -30.59 -26.22 -1.83
C LEU A 240 -29.52 -26.47 -0.79
N ILE A 241 -28.48 -25.64 -0.83
CA ILE A 241 -27.42 -25.65 0.19
C ILE A 241 -27.71 -24.48 1.13
N GLU A 242 -27.89 -24.80 2.40
CA GLU A 242 -27.94 -23.86 3.49
C GLU A 242 -26.55 -23.75 4.08
N ASN A 243 -25.95 -22.55 3.99
CA ASN A 243 -24.71 -22.26 4.67
C ASN A 243 -25.02 -21.43 5.91
N ALA A 244 -24.90 -22.04 7.07
CA ALA A 244 -25.04 -21.37 8.38
C ALA A 244 -23.65 -21.05 8.91
N ALA A 245 -23.28 -19.77 8.87
CA ALA A 245 -22.00 -19.30 9.38
C ALA A 245 -22.20 -18.31 10.53
N PRO A 246 -21.38 -18.37 11.60
CA PRO A 246 -21.39 -17.32 12.61
C PRO A 246 -21.09 -15.95 11.97
N VAL A 247 -21.82 -14.90 12.32
CA VAL A 247 -21.61 -13.53 11.86
C VAL A 247 -20.17 -13.07 12.10
N GLY A 248 -19.48 -13.61 13.12
CA GLY A 248 -18.09 -13.34 13.41
C GLY A 248 -17.12 -13.60 12.23
N TRP A 249 -17.43 -14.50 11.29
CA TRP A 249 -16.61 -14.69 10.09
C TRP A 249 -16.69 -13.50 9.15
N LEU A 250 -17.88 -12.86 9.04
CA LEU A 250 -18.02 -11.64 8.27
C LEU A 250 -17.22 -10.48 8.89
N THR A 251 -17.26 -10.35 10.23
CA THR A 251 -16.42 -9.40 10.97
C THR A 251 -14.92 -9.64 10.70
N VAL A 252 -14.47 -10.90 10.74
CA VAL A 252 -13.06 -11.23 10.43
C VAL A 252 -12.70 -10.83 9.00
N ALA A 253 -13.57 -11.12 8.03
CA ALA A 253 -13.36 -10.72 6.64
C ALA A 253 -13.33 -9.19 6.49
N GLY A 254 -14.29 -8.49 7.10
CA GLY A 254 -14.37 -7.02 7.07
C GLY A 254 -13.15 -6.35 7.72
N LEU A 255 -12.73 -6.81 8.89
CA LEU A 255 -11.52 -6.33 9.57
C LEU A 255 -10.24 -6.62 8.76
N GLY A 256 -10.20 -7.75 8.06
CA GLY A 256 -9.09 -8.07 7.16
C GLY A 256 -9.00 -7.12 5.96
N LEU A 257 -10.14 -6.81 5.31
CA LEU A 257 -10.22 -5.80 4.25
C LEU A 257 -9.84 -4.40 4.77
N MET A 258 -10.32 -4.05 5.95
CA MET A 258 -9.97 -2.80 6.63
C MET A 258 -8.46 -2.71 6.89
N LEU A 259 -7.82 -3.80 7.34
CA LEU A 259 -6.37 -3.81 7.59
C LEU A 259 -5.58 -3.59 6.30
N GLY A 260 -6.01 -4.19 5.18
CA GLY A 260 -5.49 -3.88 3.86
C GLY A 260 -5.61 -2.39 3.51
N ALA A 261 -6.80 -1.82 3.73
CA ALA A 261 -7.05 -0.39 3.51
C ALA A 261 -6.20 0.50 4.45
N ILE A 262 -6.02 0.13 5.72
CA ILE A 262 -5.13 0.83 6.68
C ILE A 262 -3.70 0.93 6.14
N GLY A 263 -3.17 -0.13 5.56
CA GLY A 263 -1.84 -0.15 4.96
C GLY A 263 -1.70 0.87 3.84
N LYS A 264 -2.50 0.76 2.77
CA LYS A 264 -2.41 1.62 1.58
C LYS A 264 -2.85 3.06 1.84
N SER A 265 -3.92 3.27 2.61
CA SER A 265 -4.43 4.61 2.95
C SER A 265 -3.74 5.25 4.15
N ALA A 266 -2.65 4.66 4.62
CA ALA A 266 -1.82 5.20 5.72
C ALA A 266 -2.66 5.60 6.95
N GLN A 267 -3.51 4.69 7.44
CA GLN A 267 -4.28 4.92 8.65
C GLN A 267 -3.52 4.46 9.89
N PHE A 268 -3.96 4.94 11.06
CA PHE A 268 -3.43 4.47 12.34
C PHE A 268 -3.66 2.95 12.49
N PRO A 269 -2.66 2.19 12.94
CA PRO A 269 -1.32 2.63 13.34
C PRO A 269 -0.31 2.76 12.19
N LEU A 270 -0.56 2.31 10.95
CA LEU A 270 0.42 2.13 9.87
C LEU A 270 0.73 3.40 9.03
N PHE A 271 0.47 4.61 9.51
CA PHE A 271 0.58 5.85 8.70
C PHE A 271 2.00 6.40 8.51
N THR A 272 3.00 5.94 9.28
CA THR A 272 4.31 6.61 9.40
C THR A 272 5.17 6.51 8.13
N TRP A 273 4.83 5.62 7.19
CA TRP A 273 5.53 5.48 5.92
C TRP A 273 5.25 6.64 4.94
N LEU A 274 4.04 7.24 5.03
CA LEU A 274 3.59 8.23 4.05
C LEU A 274 4.42 9.53 4.09
N PRO A 275 4.73 10.13 5.26
CA PRO A 275 5.62 11.29 5.33
C PRO A 275 7.05 11.00 4.87
N ASP A 276 7.54 9.76 5.05
CA ASP A 276 8.88 9.37 4.59
C ASP A 276 8.91 9.13 3.08
N ALA A 277 7.78 8.72 2.47
CA ALA A 277 7.64 8.59 1.01
C ALA A 277 7.89 9.90 0.25
N MET A 278 7.99 11.05 0.95
CA MET A 278 8.33 12.35 0.38
C MET A 278 9.77 12.45 -0.15
N GLU A 279 10.61 11.45 0.05
CA GLU A 279 11.94 11.34 -0.55
C GLU A 279 11.90 11.14 -2.08
N GLY A 280 10.79 10.67 -2.64
CA GLY A 280 10.57 10.56 -4.07
C GLY A 280 10.39 11.93 -4.77
N PRO A 281 10.43 11.96 -6.13
CA PRO A 281 10.15 13.18 -6.90
C PRO A 281 8.77 13.77 -6.59
N THR A 282 8.65 15.10 -6.51
CA THR A 282 7.39 15.74 -6.10
C THR A 282 6.18 15.42 -6.99
N PRO A 283 6.30 15.30 -8.35
CA PRO A 283 5.14 14.89 -9.16
C PRO A 283 4.70 13.44 -8.86
N VAL A 284 5.62 12.55 -8.45
CA VAL A 284 5.26 11.22 -7.95
C VAL A 284 4.41 11.36 -6.68
N SER A 285 4.84 12.21 -5.74
CA SER A 285 4.06 12.47 -4.53
C SER A 285 2.65 13.00 -4.87
N ALA A 286 2.52 13.86 -5.89
CA ALA A 286 1.22 14.34 -6.35
C ALA A 286 0.31 13.18 -6.83
N LEU A 287 0.84 12.26 -7.63
CA LEU A 287 0.07 11.11 -8.14
C LEU A 287 -0.27 10.11 -7.03
N LEU A 288 0.73 9.70 -6.22
CA LEU A 288 0.57 8.75 -5.12
C LEU A 288 -0.48 9.18 -4.10
N HIS A 289 -0.50 10.49 -3.77
CA HIS A 289 -1.30 11.01 -2.65
C HIS A 289 -2.62 11.65 -3.06
N ALA A 290 -2.85 11.86 -4.37
CA ALA A 290 -4.09 12.47 -4.84
C ALA A 290 -5.16 11.43 -5.20
N ALA A 291 -4.90 10.57 -6.18
CA ALA A 291 -5.93 9.76 -6.83
C ALA A 291 -5.61 8.27 -6.95
N THR A 292 -4.46 7.81 -6.40
CA THR A 292 -4.00 6.45 -6.68
C THR A 292 -3.75 5.65 -5.40
N MET A 293 -2.51 5.34 -5.04
CA MET A 293 -2.18 4.38 -3.99
C MET A 293 -2.95 4.60 -2.68
N VAL A 294 -2.94 5.83 -2.16
CA VAL A 294 -3.62 6.10 -0.88
C VAL A 294 -5.14 6.14 -1.00
N ALA A 295 -5.65 6.42 -2.19
CA ALA A 295 -7.08 6.35 -2.49
C ALA A 295 -7.58 4.90 -2.63
N ALA A 296 -6.68 3.95 -2.99
CA ALA A 296 -7.04 2.55 -3.23
C ALA A 296 -7.68 1.88 -2.00
N GLY A 297 -7.21 2.19 -0.78
CA GLY A 297 -7.81 1.61 0.44
C GLY A 297 -9.23 2.09 0.69
N VAL A 298 -9.48 3.39 0.54
CA VAL A 298 -10.84 3.94 0.64
C VAL A 298 -11.71 3.37 -0.48
N TYR A 299 -11.22 3.34 -1.72
CA TYR A 299 -11.93 2.77 -2.86
C TYR A 299 -12.28 1.29 -2.65
N LEU A 300 -11.36 0.49 -2.11
CA LEU A 300 -11.64 -0.91 -1.76
C LEU A 300 -12.83 -1.01 -0.80
N LEU A 301 -12.83 -0.24 0.30
CA LEU A 301 -13.93 -0.28 1.28
C LEU A 301 -15.27 0.18 0.68
N LEU A 302 -15.24 1.11 -0.27
CA LEU A 302 -16.43 1.51 -1.01
C LEU A 302 -16.97 0.39 -1.90
N ARG A 303 -16.07 -0.39 -2.53
CA ARG A 303 -16.44 -1.53 -3.40
C ARG A 303 -16.99 -2.73 -2.64
N VAL A 304 -16.51 -2.95 -1.42
CA VAL A 304 -16.89 -4.07 -0.56
C VAL A 304 -17.84 -3.67 0.56
N PHE A 305 -18.46 -2.49 0.48
CA PHE A 305 -19.27 -1.93 1.54
C PHE A 305 -20.36 -2.89 2.04
N VAL A 306 -20.99 -3.63 1.13
CA VAL A 306 -22.01 -4.65 1.40
C VAL A 306 -21.50 -5.82 2.30
N LEU A 307 -20.18 -6.04 2.35
CA LEU A 307 -19.55 -7.08 3.17
C LEU A 307 -19.13 -6.58 4.57
N LEU A 308 -19.34 -5.31 4.88
CA LEU A 308 -18.91 -4.70 6.13
C LEU A 308 -20.07 -4.71 7.14
N ASP A 309 -19.90 -5.47 8.22
CA ASP A 309 -20.86 -5.49 9.32
C ASP A 309 -20.74 -4.25 10.23
N THR A 310 -21.70 -4.04 11.11
CA THR A 310 -21.75 -2.89 12.02
C THR A 310 -20.50 -2.78 12.90
N THR A 311 -19.93 -3.90 13.34
CA THR A 311 -18.70 -3.91 14.16
C THR A 311 -17.50 -3.39 13.36
N THR A 312 -17.35 -3.85 12.12
CA THR A 312 -16.31 -3.40 11.21
C THR A 312 -16.48 -1.92 10.87
N LEU A 313 -17.69 -1.46 10.53
CA LEU A 313 -17.97 -0.05 10.22
C LEU A 313 -17.66 0.87 11.41
N THR A 314 -18.07 0.49 12.62
CA THR A 314 -17.75 1.24 13.85
C THR A 314 -16.24 1.33 14.06
N THR A 315 -15.51 0.23 13.83
CA THR A 315 -14.05 0.19 13.93
C THR A 315 -13.39 1.10 12.89
N ILE A 316 -13.90 1.12 11.66
CA ILE A 316 -13.45 2.04 10.59
C ILE A 316 -13.67 3.50 11.00
N ALA A 317 -14.83 3.83 11.59
CA ALA A 317 -15.14 5.20 12.07
C ALA A 317 -14.18 5.66 13.18
N ILE A 318 -13.87 4.79 14.15
CA ILE A 318 -12.92 5.06 15.24
C ILE A 318 -11.51 5.29 14.69
N ILE A 319 -11.04 4.40 13.83
CA ILE A 319 -9.69 4.51 13.24
C ILE A 319 -9.60 5.73 12.34
N GLY A 320 -10.61 6.00 11.52
CA GLY A 320 -10.66 7.15 10.63
C GLY A 320 -10.60 8.48 11.38
N SER A 321 -11.46 8.67 12.38
CA SER A 321 -11.50 9.90 13.19
C SER A 321 -10.23 10.11 14.00
N SER A 322 -9.70 9.05 14.60
CA SER A 322 -8.43 9.11 15.36
C SER A 322 -7.25 9.44 14.44
N THR A 323 -7.16 8.81 13.28
CA THR A 323 -6.14 9.09 12.27
C THR A 323 -6.19 10.54 11.81
N ALA A 324 -7.38 11.05 11.53
CA ALA A 324 -7.57 12.42 11.08
C ALA A 324 -6.99 13.43 12.09
N LEU A 325 -7.25 13.24 13.38
CA LEU A 325 -6.75 14.11 14.45
C LEU A 325 -5.22 13.97 14.63
N ILE A 326 -4.71 12.73 14.76
CA ILE A 326 -3.29 12.43 14.97
C ILE A 326 -2.45 13.05 13.86
N ALA A 327 -2.88 12.89 12.62
CA ALA A 327 -2.18 13.43 11.46
C ALA A 327 -2.24 14.97 11.40
N ALA A 328 -3.36 15.60 11.76
CA ALA A 328 -3.48 17.05 11.80
C ALA A 328 -2.54 17.69 12.86
N ILE A 329 -2.42 17.07 14.04
CA ILE A 329 -1.46 17.48 15.06
C ILE A 329 -0.02 17.34 14.55
N SER A 330 0.30 16.23 13.90
CA SER A 330 1.63 15.98 13.34
C SER A 330 1.98 16.98 12.23
N ALA A 331 1.03 17.37 11.38
CA ALA A 331 1.20 18.36 10.32
C ALA A 331 1.65 19.73 10.86
N LEU A 332 1.12 20.14 12.02
CA LEU A 332 1.51 21.40 12.68
C LEU A 332 2.98 21.46 13.11
N MET A 333 3.59 20.30 13.38
CA MET A 333 4.97 20.20 13.86
C MET A 333 5.99 20.11 12.71
N GLN A 334 5.57 19.92 11.46
CA GLN A 334 6.48 19.77 10.32
C GLN A 334 6.94 21.12 9.77
N HIS A 335 8.20 21.16 9.32
CA HIS A 335 8.78 22.32 8.63
C HIS A 335 8.97 22.09 7.12
N ASP A 336 8.98 20.85 6.69
CA ASP A 336 9.03 20.44 5.28
C ASP A 336 7.67 20.59 4.62
N ILE A 337 7.61 21.36 3.51
CA ILE A 337 6.36 21.63 2.78
C ILE A 337 5.67 20.34 2.30
N LYS A 338 6.44 19.35 1.83
CA LYS A 338 5.92 18.06 1.38
C LYS A 338 5.41 17.22 2.56
N LYS A 339 6.12 17.20 3.70
CA LYS A 339 5.69 16.43 4.88
C LYS A 339 4.40 17.00 5.48
N VAL A 340 4.21 18.32 5.50
CA VAL A 340 2.92 18.93 5.91
C VAL A 340 1.79 18.43 5.00
N LEU A 341 2.00 18.45 3.68
CA LEU A 341 1.01 17.95 2.71
C LEU A 341 0.77 16.45 2.84
N ALA A 342 1.79 15.65 3.19
CA ALA A 342 1.65 14.22 3.45
C ALA A 342 0.76 13.94 4.67
N TYR A 343 1.04 14.56 5.81
CA TYR A 343 0.18 14.44 7.00
C TYR A 343 -1.23 14.98 6.76
N SER A 344 -1.36 16.04 5.99
CA SER A 344 -2.68 16.52 5.59
C SER A 344 -3.42 15.53 4.68
N THR A 345 -2.71 14.70 3.88
CA THR A 345 -3.31 13.60 3.13
C THR A 345 -3.79 12.49 4.06
N VAL A 346 -2.97 12.05 5.01
CA VAL A 346 -3.36 11.07 6.05
C VAL A 346 -4.63 11.54 6.77
N SER A 347 -4.68 12.82 7.15
CA SER A 347 -5.84 13.40 7.84
C SER A 347 -7.11 13.37 6.98
N GLN A 348 -7.03 13.71 5.69
CA GLN A 348 -8.21 13.69 4.80
C GLN A 348 -8.67 12.27 4.46
N LEU A 349 -7.74 11.32 4.32
CA LEU A 349 -8.08 9.91 4.21
C LEU A 349 -8.77 9.39 5.48
N GLY A 350 -8.37 9.89 6.66
CA GLY A 350 -9.09 9.63 7.90
C GLY A 350 -10.55 10.10 7.87
N TYR A 351 -10.83 11.28 7.28
CA TYR A 351 -12.22 11.72 7.04
C TYR A 351 -12.98 10.81 6.08
N MET A 352 -12.33 10.33 5.01
CA MET A 352 -12.98 9.40 4.08
C MET A 352 -13.30 8.06 4.76
N MET A 353 -12.37 7.53 5.57
CA MET A 353 -12.61 6.34 6.39
C MET A 353 -13.75 6.57 7.38
N LEU A 354 -13.77 7.73 8.06
CA LEU A 354 -14.89 8.13 8.91
C LEU A 354 -16.22 8.12 8.14
N GLY A 355 -16.25 8.69 6.93
CA GLY A 355 -17.44 8.68 6.09
C GLY A 355 -17.91 7.28 5.72
N VAL A 356 -16.99 6.36 5.41
CA VAL A 356 -17.32 4.93 5.17
C VAL A 356 -17.88 4.31 6.46
N GLY A 357 -17.17 4.47 7.59
CA GLY A 357 -17.54 3.84 8.86
C GLY A 357 -18.85 4.35 9.48
N THR A 358 -19.28 5.56 9.13
CA THR A 358 -20.56 6.13 9.55
C THR A 358 -21.67 5.96 8.51
N GLY A 359 -21.45 5.16 7.46
CA GLY A 359 -22.43 4.92 6.40
C GLY A 359 -22.57 6.04 5.37
N ALA A 360 -21.89 7.17 5.54
CA ALA A 360 -21.86 8.27 4.57
C ALA A 360 -20.90 7.99 3.40
N TYR A 361 -20.97 6.77 2.83
CA TYR A 361 -20.01 6.27 1.85
C TYR A 361 -19.99 7.10 0.56
N GLN A 362 -21.13 7.62 0.14
CA GLN A 362 -21.25 8.50 -1.03
C GLN A 362 -20.49 9.82 -0.80
N ALA A 363 -20.61 10.40 0.40
CA ALA A 363 -19.87 11.58 0.80
C ALA A 363 -18.37 11.31 0.88
N ALA A 364 -17.97 10.10 1.35
CA ALA A 364 -16.58 9.66 1.34
C ALA A 364 -16.02 9.56 -0.09
N PHE A 365 -16.79 9.00 -1.02
CA PHE A 365 -16.41 8.94 -2.43
C PHE A 365 -16.35 10.33 -3.08
N PHE A 366 -17.33 11.20 -2.81
CA PHE A 366 -17.30 12.59 -3.27
C PHE A 366 -16.04 13.31 -2.77
N HIS A 367 -15.71 13.11 -1.48
CA HIS A 367 -14.51 13.69 -0.91
C HIS A 367 -13.23 13.14 -1.56
N LEU A 368 -13.19 11.87 -1.93
CA LEU A 368 -12.08 11.25 -2.66
C LEU A 368 -11.89 11.91 -4.03
N VAL A 369 -12.96 12.15 -4.79
CA VAL A 369 -12.91 12.82 -6.10
C VAL A 369 -12.42 14.28 -5.97
N ALA A 370 -13.01 15.04 -5.04
CA ALA A 370 -12.61 16.41 -4.76
C ALA A 370 -11.16 16.50 -4.27
N HIS A 371 -10.78 15.59 -3.35
CA HIS A 371 -9.44 15.45 -2.80
C HIS A 371 -8.38 15.22 -3.88
N ALA A 372 -8.67 14.38 -4.86
CA ALA A 372 -7.75 14.12 -5.97
C ALA A 372 -7.31 15.41 -6.66
N SER A 373 -8.26 16.33 -6.92
CA SER A 373 -8.00 17.60 -7.60
C SER A 373 -7.18 18.57 -6.74
N PHE A 374 -7.64 18.89 -5.53
CA PHE A 374 -6.94 19.89 -4.72
C PHE A 374 -5.62 19.36 -4.15
N LYS A 375 -5.46 18.05 -3.91
CA LYS A 375 -4.17 17.49 -3.47
C LYS A 375 -3.14 17.46 -4.55
N ALA A 376 -3.51 17.04 -5.78
CA ALA A 376 -2.61 17.15 -6.92
C ALA A 376 -2.18 18.62 -7.12
N GLY A 377 -3.12 19.57 -7.03
CA GLY A 377 -2.84 21.00 -7.11
C GLY A 377 -1.84 21.48 -6.05
N LEU A 378 -2.01 21.07 -4.78
CA LEU A 378 -1.08 21.43 -3.70
C LEU A 378 0.31 20.82 -3.88
N PHE A 379 0.41 19.53 -4.21
CA PHE A 379 1.70 18.87 -4.39
C PHE A 379 2.45 19.37 -5.63
N LEU A 380 1.76 19.56 -6.78
CA LEU A 380 2.40 20.12 -7.95
C LEU A 380 2.81 21.57 -7.75
N SER A 381 2.01 22.38 -7.03
CA SER A 381 2.39 23.73 -6.63
C SER A 381 3.61 23.73 -5.70
N ALA A 382 3.65 22.82 -4.70
CA ALA A 382 4.85 22.62 -3.87
C ALA A 382 6.06 22.19 -4.72
N GLY A 383 5.85 21.34 -5.72
CA GLY A 383 6.89 20.99 -6.69
C GLY A 383 7.44 22.20 -7.45
N ALA A 384 6.57 23.08 -7.95
CA ALA A 384 6.97 24.31 -8.61
C ALA A 384 7.73 25.26 -7.68
N ILE A 385 7.31 25.37 -6.39
CA ILE A 385 8.03 26.14 -5.37
C ILE A 385 9.42 25.56 -5.13
N ILE A 386 9.52 24.25 -4.89
CA ILE A 386 10.78 23.56 -4.65
C ILE A 386 11.72 23.70 -5.84
N HIS A 387 11.21 23.56 -7.06
CA HIS A 387 11.98 23.76 -8.29
C HIS A 387 12.57 25.17 -8.36
N SER A 388 11.78 26.21 -8.09
CA SER A 388 12.25 27.60 -8.04
C SER A 388 13.27 27.84 -6.92
N MET A 389 13.06 27.24 -5.73
CA MET A 389 13.99 27.32 -4.61
C MET A 389 15.30 26.54 -4.85
N SER A 390 15.25 25.47 -5.64
CA SER A 390 16.46 24.71 -6.02
C SER A 390 17.36 25.52 -6.95
N HIS A 391 16.81 26.29 -7.88
CA HIS A 391 17.59 27.24 -8.69
C HIS A 391 18.25 28.33 -7.84
N LEU A 392 17.60 28.76 -6.75
CA LEU A 392 18.23 29.67 -5.81
C LEU A 392 19.48 29.03 -5.16
N LYS A 393 19.42 27.74 -4.81
CA LYS A 393 20.54 26.99 -4.22
C LYS A 393 21.76 26.95 -5.14
N GLU A 394 21.57 26.74 -6.44
CA GLU A 394 22.65 26.64 -7.43
C GLU A 394 23.50 27.93 -7.52
N HIS A 395 22.92 29.08 -7.17
CA HIS A 395 23.56 30.39 -7.22
C HIS A 395 24.04 30.91 -5.85
N MET A 396 23.92 30.12 -4.77
CA MET A 396 24.38 30.49 -3.41
C MET A 396 25.80 29.97 -3.15
N LEU A 397 26.74 30.86 -2.89
CA LEU A 397 28.14 30.56 -2.63
C LEU A 397 28.42 29.83 -1.28
N GLN A 398 27.45 29.77 -0.37
CA GLN A 398 27.55 29.09 0.95
C GLN A 398 26.25 28.36 1.26
N ALA A 399 26.03 27.18 0.64
CA ALA A 399 24.76 26.50 0.66
C ALA A 399 24.73 25.22 1.53
N ASP A 400 25.69 24.99 2.41
CA ASP A 400 25.88 23.71 3.11
C ASP A 400 24.66 23.25 3.95
N ASN A 401 23.81 24.17 4.41
CA ASN A 401 22.63 23.87 5.22
C ASN A 401 21.30 24.25 4.56
N PHE A 402 21.28 24.66 3.27
CA PHE A 402 20.06 25.06 2.61
C PHE A 402 19.25 23.87 2.10
N ASN A 403 18.00 23.77 2.54
CA ASN A 403 17.04 22.78 2.05
C ASN A 403 15.88 23.50 1.36
N ALA A 404 15.71 23.25 0.05
CA ALA A 404 14.66 23.84 -0.78
C ALA A 404 13.23 23.40 -0.37
N GLN A 405 13.07 22.36 0.44
CA GLN A 405 11.78 21.88 0.93
C GLN A 405 11.39 22.51 2.27
N ASP A 406 12.34 23.13 2.98
CA ASP A 406 12.11 23.68 4.31
C ASP A 406 11.48 25.09 4.23
N MET A 407 10.26 25.21 4.73
CA MET A 407 9.48 26.46 4.73
C MET A 407 10.16 27.58 5.52
N ARG A 408 11.12 27.26 6.39
CA ARG A 408 11.89 28.27 7.16
C ARG A 408 12.79 29.13 6.26
N TRP A 409 13.16 28.62 5.08
CA TRP A 409 13.94 29.38 4.08
C TRP A 409 13.07 30.16 3.10
N MET A 410 11.75 29.89 3.05
CA MET A 410 10.79 30.50 2.14
C MET A 410 10.28 31.84 2.69
N GLY A 411 9.39 32.50 1.97
CA GLY A 411 8.69 33.74 2.33
C GLY A 411 8.61 34.72 1.16
N GLY A 412 7.52 35.51 1.09
CA GLY A 412 7.32 36.52 0.05
C GLY A 412 7.17 35.97 -1.37
N LEU A 413 6.91 34.68 -1.56
CA LEU A 413 6.85 34.05 -2.89
C LEU A 413 5.61 34.44 -3.69
N ARG A 414 4.59 35.05 -3.08
CA ARG A 414 3.34 35.47 -3.78
C ARG A 414 3.59 36.42 -4.96
N THR A 415 4.59 37.29 -4.85
CA THR A 415 4.92 38.26 -5.90
C THR A 415 5.84 37.70 -6.97
N ARG A 416 6.60 36.65 -6.66
CA ARG A 416 7.57 36.00 -7.55
C ARG A 416 6.96 34.92 -8.41
N ILE A 417 5.99 34.18 -7.89
CA ILE A 417 5.30 33.08 -8.54
C ILE A 417 3.77 33.20 -8.38
N PRO A 418 3.14 34.29 -8.90
CA PRO A 418 1.76 34.62 -8.60
C PRO A 418 0.75 33.56 -9.03
N ILE A 419 0.94 32.87 -10.18
CA ILE A 419 0.05 31.79 -10.65
C ILE A 419 0.08 30.63 -9.65
N VAL A 420 1.26 30.20 -9.20
CA VAL A 420 1.41 29.11 -8.21
C VAL A 420 0.76 29.52 -6.90
N PHE A 421 0.90 30.78 -6.48
CA PHE A 421 0.24 31.31 -5.27
C PHE A 421 -1.29 31.20 -5.36
N VAL A 422 -1.90 31.65 -6.45
CA VAL A 422 -3.37 31.59 -6.64
C VAL A 422 -3.85 30.13 -6.60
N VAL A 423 -3.20 29.24 -7.35
CA VAL A 423 -3.54 27.80 -7.34
C VAL A 423 -3.42 27.21 -5.95
N TYR A 424 -2.32 27.55 -5.24
CA TYR A 424 -2.11 27.06 -3.86
C TYR A 424 -3.19 27.54 -2.90
N ILE A 425 -3.64 28.79 -3.01
CA ILE A 425 -4.73 29.34 -2.20
C ILE A 425 -6.06 28.65 -2.50
N VAL A 426 -6.41 28.49 -3.79
CA VAL A 426 -7.63 27.79 -4.22
C VAL A 426 -7.65 26.36 -3.67
N ALA A 427 -6.58 25.61 -3.87
CA ALA A 427 -6.48 24.23 -3.38
C ALA A 427 -6.44 24.14 -1.86
N SER A 428 -5.82 25.11 -1.16
CA SER A 428 -5.85 25.20 0.31
C SER A 428 -7.24 25.51 0.85
N ALA A 429 -7.97 26.42 0.20
CA ALA A 429 -9.35 26.75 0.57
C ALA A 429 -10.28 25.54 0.41
N ALA A 430 -10.09 24.78 -0.67
CA ALA A 430 -10.81 23.51 -0.86
C ALA A 430 -10.46 22.50 0.25
N LEU A 431 -9.19 22.32 0.60
CA LEU A 431 -8.77 21.42 1.66
C LEU A 431 -9.32 21.80 3.04
N ILE A 432 -9.31 23.09 3.38
CA ILE A 432 -9.85 23.62 4.64
C ILE A 432 -11.36 23.38 4.72
N GLY A 433 -12.06 23.44 3.60
CA GLY A 433 -13.51 23.38 3.50
C GLY A 433 -14.13 24.77 3.62
N ILE A 434 -13.64 25.71 2.82
CA ILE A 434 -14.25 27.04 2.68
C ILE A 434 -15.39 26.95 1.66
N PRO A 435 -16.56 27.60 1.86
CA PRO A 435 -17.65 27.65 0.88
C PRO A 435 -17.16 28.06 -0.52
N PHE A 436 -17.86 27.67 -1.55
CA PHE A 436 -17.53 27.80 -2.96
C PHE A 436 -16.43 26.88 -3.50
N PHE A 437 -15.75 26.09 -2.62
CA PHE A 437 -14.75 25.11 -3.04
C PHE A 437 -15.26 23.69 -2.82
N SER A 438 -14.75 22.74 -3.64
CA SER A 438 -15.22 21.35 -3.68
C SER A 438 -15.10 20.61 -2.35
N GLY A 439 -14.07 20.91 -1.58
CA GLY A 439 -13.85 20.28 -0.28
C GLY A 439 -14.85 20.68 0.80
N PHE A 440 -15.50 21.85 0.70
CA PHE A 440 -16.58 22.24 1.58
C PHE A 440 -17.76 21.27 1.44
N LEU A 441 -18.27 21.11 0.22
CA LEU A 441 -19.43 20.26 -0.06
C LEU A 441 -19.24 18.83 0.45
N SER A 442 -18.08 18.24 0.10
CA SER A 442 -17.82 16.84 0.44
C SER A 442 -17.51 16.61 1.93
N LYS A 443 -16.78 17.54 2.56
CA LYS A 443 -16.42 17.43 3.99
C LYS A 443 -17.62 17.67 4.90
N ASP A 444 -18.46 18.67 4.56
CA ASP A 444 -19.71 18.95 5.28
C ASP A 444 -20.63 17.73 5.27
N ALA A 445 -20.76 17.05 4.12
CA ALA A 445 -21.55 15.84 4.01
C ALA A 445 -21.01 14.68 4.88
N ILE A 446 -19.68 14.50 5.00
CA ILE A 446 -19.09 13.50 5.91
C ILE A 446 -19.37 13.87 7.38
N LEU A 447 -19.19 15.13 7.76
CA LEU A 447 -19.42 15.60 9.13
C LEU A 447 -20.89 15.46 9.53
N ASN A 448 -21.81 15.76 8.61
CA ASN A 448 -23.24 15.54 8.81
C ASN A 448 -23.56 14.06 9.04
N GLY A 449 -23.01 13.16 8.19
CA GLY A 449 -23.14 11.72 8.37
C GLY A 449 -22.62 11.24 9.73
N ALA A 450 -21.47 11.77 10.18
CA ALA A 450 -20.90 11.42 11.48
C ALA A 450 -21.78 11.88 12.67
N LEU A 451 -22.39 13.07 12.59
CA LEU A 451 -23.32 13.55 13.61
C LEU A 451 -24.61 12.72 13.66
N SER A 452 -25.23 12.45 12.51
CA SER A 452 -26.45 11.64 12.40
C SER A 452 -26.20 10.22 12.91
N TRP A 453 -25.06 9.61 12.55
CA TRP A 453 -24.66 8.31 13.04
C TRP A 453 -24.48 8.29 14.58
N ALA A 454 -23.81 9.30 15.14
CA ALA A 454 -23.61 9.39 16.59
C ALA A 454 -24.94 9.59 17.33
N ALA A 455 -25.85 10.39 16.79
CA ALA A 455 -27.19 10.60 17.35
C ALA A 455 -27.98 9.27 17.36
N TYR A 456 -27.98 8.54 16.24
CA TYR A 456 -28.63 7.24 16.13
C TYR A 456 -28.07 6.22 17.12
N GLN A 457 -26.77 6.02 17.14
CA GLN A 457 -26.11 5.06 18.03
C GLN A 457 -26.28 5.40 19.51
N SER A 458 -26.43 6.68 19.84
CA SER A 458 -26.62 7.14 21.22
C SER A 458 -28.08 7.03 21.70
N SER A 459 -29.05 6.76 20.83
CA SER A 459 -30.47 6.58 21.20
C SER A 459 -30.70 5.40 22.16
N GLY A 460 -29.77 4.39 22.14
CA GLY A 460 -29.73 3.26 23.08
C GLY A 460 -29.14 3.57 24.46
N GLY A 461 -28.87 4.84 24.81
CA GLY A 461 -28.38 5.29 26.11
C GLY A 461 -26.87 5.33 26.29
N ILE A 462 -26.07 4.88 25.31
CA ILE A 462 -24.59 4.92 25.35
C ILE A 462 -24.08 6.14 24.59
N SER A 463 -23.45 7.09 25.27
CA SER A 463 -23.08 8.40 24.72
C SER A 463 -21.65 8.53 24.18
N TRP A 464 -20.81 7.48 24.23
CA TRP A 464 -19.41 7.58 23.78
C TRP A 464 -19.27 7.85 22.27
N HIS A 465 -20.27 7.52 21.47
CA HIS A 465 -20.28 7.72 20.02
C HIS A 465 -20.05 9.18 19.61
N TRP A 466 -20.43 10.15 20.48
CA TRP A 466 -20.20 11.58 20.28
C TRP A 466 -18.71 11.99 20.23
N ILE A 467 -17.81 11.12 20.73
CA ILE A 467 -16.36 11.37 20.64
C ILE A 467 -15.95 11.46 19.15
N ILE A 468 -16.51 10.63 18.29
CA ILE A 468 -16.14 10.52 16.88
C ILE A 468 -16.36 11.84 16.10
N PRO A 469 -17.58 12.43 16.05
CA PRO A 469 -17.76 13.73 15.43
C PRO A 469 -16.97 14.85 16.14
N THR A 470 -16.79 14.80 17.45
CA THR A 470 -15.98 15.78 18.18
C THR A 470 -14.52 15.77 17.71
N LEU A 471 -13.90 14.60 17.51
CA LEU A 471 -12.57 14.46 16.93
C LEU A 471 -12.53 15.04 15.50
N ALA A 472 -13.57 14.79 14.70
CA ALA A 472 -13.65 15.28 13.32
C ALA A 472 -13.75 16.83 13.26
N PHE A 473 -14.60 17.48 14.07
CA PHE A 473 -14.68 18.94 14.13
C PHE A 473 -13.40 19.59 14.68
N THR A 474 -12.77 18.98 15.69
CA THR A 474 -11.47 19.42 16.19
C THR A 474 -10.41 19.35 15.08
N THR A 475 -10.45 18.30 14.27
CA THR A 475 -9.55 18.15 13.11
C THR A 475 -9.81 19.20 12.04
N THR A 476 -11.05 19.66 11.86
CA THR A 476 -11.38 20.75 10.93
C THR A 476 -10.70 22.06 11.34
N LEU A 477 -10.73 22.42 12.61
CA LEU A 477 -9.98 23.55 13.15
C LEU A 477 -8.47 23.43 12.92
N LEU A 478 -7.90 22.26 13.23
CA LEU A 478 -6.46 22.01 13.04
C LEU A 478 -6.07 22.05 11.57
N THR A 479 -6.95 21.59 10.66
CA THR A 479 -6.73 21.67 9.21
C THR A 479 -6.55 23.11 8.75
N ALA A 480 -7.44 24.00 9.18
CA ALA A 480 -7.35 25.42 8.88
C ALA A 480 -6.07 26.05 9.48
N LEU A 481 -5.70 25.64 10.68
CA LEU A 481 -4.53 26.13 11.38
C LEU A 481 -3.22 25.74 10.67
N TYR A 482 -3.01 24.45 10.32
CA TYR A 482 -1.75 24.05 9.67
C TYR A 482 -1.65 24.54 8.21
N MET A 483 -2.75 24.61 7.47
CA MET A 483 -2.75 25.18 6.13
C MET A 483 -2.54 26.68 6.14
N GLY A 484 -3.20 27.42 7.05
CA GLY A 484 -2.96 28.83 7.26
C GLY A 484 -1.50 29.13 7.61
N ARG A 485 -0.91 28.34 8.53
CA ARG A 485 0.54 28.41 8.86
C ARG A 485 1.40 28.21 7.61
N GLN A 486 1.12 27.19 6.80
CA GLN A 486 1.90 26.87 5.60
C GLN A 486 1.83 28.01 4.58
N VAL A 487 0.63 28.52 4.30
CA VAL A 487 0.44 29.66 3.38
C VAL A 487 1.17 30.90 3.86
N LEU A 488 1.06 31.26 5.16
CA LEU A 488 1.74 32.44 5.73
C LEU A 488 3.26 32.32 5.66
N LEU A 489 3.82 31.15 5.96
CA LEU A 489 5.26 30.94 5.94
C LEU A 489 5.87 30.95 4.54
N VAL A 490 5.15 30.41 3.55
CA VAL A 490 5.66 30.26 2.18
C VAL A 490 5.47 31.54 1.35
N PHE A 491 4.30 32.13 1.41
CA PHE A 491 3.92 33.18 0.44
C PHE A 491 3.98 34.60 1.00
N PHE A 492 3.95 34.76 2.33
CA PHE A 492 3.90 36.08 2.95
C PHE A 492 5.24 36.42 3.65
N GLY A 493 5.40 37.70 3.98
CA GLY A 493 6.65 38.22 4.57
C GLY A 493 7.72 38.48 3.52
N LYS A 494 9.00 38.38 3.94
CA LYS A 494 10.20 38.53 3.07
C LYS A 494 10.85 37.16 2.86
N LEU A 495 11.50 36.97 1.71
CA LEU A 495 12.31 35.76 1.49
C LEU A 495 13.40 35.70 2.57
N ARG A 496 13.51 34.54 3.20
CA ARG A 496 14.47 34.32 4.30
C ARG A 496 15.78 33.72 3.81
N ALA A 497 15.77 33.07 2.65
CA ALA A 497 17.00 32.67 1.97
C ALA A 497 17.73 33.92 1.43
N LYS A 498 19.06 33.93 1.47
CA LYS A 498 19.89 35.01 0.95
C LYS A 498 19.78 35.03 -0.58
N GLU A 499 19.38 36.16 -1.14
CA GLU A 499 19.33 36.29 -2.61
C GLU A 499 20.72 36.45 -3.19
N PRO A 500 21.08 35.75 -4.27
CA PRO A 500 22.29 36.00 -5.02
C PRO A 500 22.16 37.31 -5.81
N SER A 501 23.31 37.90 -6.18
CA SER A 501 23.37 39.10 -7.04
C SER A 501 22.87 38.88 -8.48
N VAL A 502 22.67 37.62 -8.88
CA VAL A 502 22.26 37.24 -10.24
C VAL A 502 20.72 37.12 -10.31
N ALA A 503 20.14 37.62 -11.42
CA ALA A 503 18.70 37.52 -11.66
C ALA A 503 18.25 36.07 -11.85
N ILE A 504 17.32 35.61 -10.97
CA ILE A 504 16.76 34.26 -11.02
C ILE A 504 15.45 34.25 -11.77
N LYS A 505 15.26 33.22 -12.62
CA LYS A 505 13.98 32.95 -13.28
C LYS A 505 13.04 32.22 -12.30
N TRP A 506 12.24 32.96 -11.56
CA TRP A 506 11.32 32.42 -10.54
C TRP A 506 10.14 31.67 -11.11
N GLN A 507 9.59 32.13 -12.24
CA GLN A 507 8.35 31.59 -12.75
C GLN A 507 8.56 30.26 -13.46
N PRO A 508 7.82 29.20 -13.10
CA PRO A 508 7.84 27.93 -13.82
C PRO A 508 7.36 28.10 -15.28
N SER A 509 7.74 27.17 -16.15
CA SER A 509 7.32 27.15 -17.56
C SER A 509 5.80 26.99 -17.71
N TRP A 510 5.25 27.35 -18.86
CA TRP A 510 3.83 27.16 -19.17
C TRP A 510 3.40 25.69 -19.09
N VAL A 511 4.28 24.76 -19.46
CA VAL A 511 4.04 23.30 -19.36
C VAL A 511 3.74 22.89 -17.93
N MET A 512 4.35 23.54 -16.93
CA MET A 512 4.05 23.30 -15.51
C MET A 512 2.81 24.08 -15.04
N ARG A 513 2.53 25.28 -15.59
CA ARG A 513 1.42 26.13 -15.13
C ARG A 513 0.05 25.61 -15.56
N VAL A 514 -0.07 25.07 -16.80
CA VAL A 514 -1.35 24.58 -17.34
C VAL A 514 -1.97 23.51 -16.46
N PRO A 515 -1.25 22.43 -16.06
CA PRO A 515 -1.78 21.45 -15.09
C PRO A 515 -2.25 22.08 -13.78
N LEU A 516 -1.50 23.04 -13.25
CA LEU A 516 -1.86 23.73 -12.02
C LEU A 516 -3.19 24.50 -12.13
N ILE A 517 -3.38 25.23 -13.21
CA ILE A 517 -4.60 26.01 -13.46
C ILE A 517 -5.82 25.07 -13.61
N LEU A 518 -5.66 23.98 -14.36
CA LEU A 518 -6.74 22.99 -14.53
C LEU A 518 -7.14 22.36 -13.19
N LEU A 519 -6.17 22.01 -12.34
CA LEU A 519 -6.44 21.46 -11.01
C LEU A 519 -7.11 22.48 -10.07
N ALA A 520 -6.76 23.78 -10.20
CA ALA A 520 -7.45 24.84 -9.47
C ALA A 520 -8.91 24.96 -9.87
N ILE A 521 -9.21 24.90 -11.18
CA ILE A 521 -10.59 24.92 -11.68
C ILE A 521 -11.39 23.74 -11.13
N LEU A 522 -10.82 22.52 -11.19
CA LEU A 522 -11.44 21.30 -10.66
C LEU A 522 -11.60 21.32 -9.13
N SER A 523 -10.90 22.20 -8.43
CA SER A 523 -11.05 22.39 -6.97
C SER A 523 -12.18 23.35 -6.59
N LEU A 524 -12.84 24.00 -7.57
CA LEU A 524 -13.99 24.86 -7.32
C LEU A 524 -15.24 24.02 -7.08
N GLY A 525 -16.07 24.45 -6.13
CA GLY A 525 -17.35 23.81 -5.80
C GLY A 525 -18.36 23.84 -6.96
N LEU A 526 -18.32 24.91 -7.75
CA LEU A 526 -19.18 25.11 -8.93
C LEU A 526 -19.07 24.01 -9.99
N VAL A 527 -17.94 23.28 -10.02
CA VAL A 527 -17.78 22.11 -10.92
C VAL A 527 -18.71 20.96 -10.51
N TYR A 528 -19.08 20.87 -9.23
CA TYR A 528 -19.85 19.76 -8.67
C TYR A 528 -21.29 20.14 -8.33
N SER A 529 -21.55 21.36 -7.90
CA SER A 529 -22.87 21.86 -7.54
C SER A 529 -23.00 23.34 -7.88
N LEU A 530 -24.15 23.74 -8.39
CA LEU A 530 -24.47 25.17 -8.57
C LEU A 530 -24.78 25.83 -7.22
N ASN A 531 -25.25 25.06 -6.22
CA ASN A 531 -25.43 25.54 -4.85
C ASN A 531 -24.15 25.31 -4.03
N PRO A 532 -23.41 26.36 -3.65
CA PRO A 532 -22.15 26.23 -2.95
C PRO A 532 -22.29 25.80 -1.48
N PHE A 533 -23.52 25.70 -0.97
CA PHE A 533 -23.79 25.35 0.43
C PHE A 533 -24.46 23.99 0.61
N SER A 534 -24.93 23.33 -0.47
CA SER A 534 -25.57 22.03 -0.39
C SER A 534 -24.88 20.99 -1.25
N ALA A 535 -24.43 19.92 -0.61
CA ALA A 535 -23.85 18.77 -1.28
C ALA A 535 -24.93 17.93 -2.00
N ASP A 536 -26.16 17.95 -1.52
CA ASP A 536 -27.26 17.12 -2.05
C ASP A 536 -27.70 17.55 -3.45
N GLU A 537 -27.47 18.81 -3.80
CA GLU A 537 -27.69 19.32 -5.16
C GLU A 537 -26.53 19.04 -6.12
N SER A 538 -25.47 18.37 -5.65
CA SER A 538 -24.34 17.97 -6.50
C SER A 538 -24.79 16.89 -7.49
N TRP A 539 -24.49 17.13 -8.79
CA TRP A 539 -24.72 16.14 -9.84
C TRP A 539 -24.07 14.79 -9.52
N LEU A 540 -22.97 14.81 -8.77
CA LEU A 540 -22.23 13.63 -8.38
C LEU A 540 -23.02 12.81 -7.35
N LEU A 541 -23.49 13.40 -6.26
CA LEU A 541 -24.24 12.69 -5.23
C LEU A 541 -25.60 12.23 -5.74
N GLN A 542 -26.33 13.07 -6.50
CA GLN A 542 -27.63 12.71 -7.04
C GLN A 542 -27.61 11.47 -7.94
N ASN A 543 -26.52 11.27 -8.68
CA ASN A 543 -26.40 10.16 -9.62
C ASN A 543 -25.67 8.93 -9.05
N LEU A 544 -25.02 9.04 -7.88
CA LEU A 544 -24.40 7.90 -7.21
C LEU A 544 -25.39 7.06 -6.40
N VAL A 545 -26.60 7.56 -6.18
CA VAL A 545 -27.61 6.86 -5.36
C VAL A 545 -28.20 5.70 -6.15
N THR A 546 -27.67 4.54 -5.95
CA THR A 546 -28.41 3.28 -6.02
C THR A 546 -28.76 2.91 -4.57
N LYS A 547 -29.93 2.29 -4.34
CA LYS A 547 -30.29 1.79 -3.00
C LYS A 547 -29.11 1.03 -2.41
N LEU A 548 -28.63 1.48 -1.24
CA LEU A 548 -27.68 0.68 -0.47
C LEU A 548 -28.34 -0.64 -0.11
N PRO A 549 -27.64 -1.76 -0.27
CA PRO A 549 -28.06 -2.97 0.42
C PRO A 549 -28.00 -2.72 1.94
N ALA A 550 -28.96 -3.27 2.67
CA ALA A 550 -28.96 -3.23 4.12
C ALA A 550 -27.63 -3.75 4.67
N VAL A 551 -27.08 -3.03 5.67
CA VAL A 551 -25.85 -3.48 6.32
C VAL A 551 -26.15 -4.74 7.12
N PRO A 552 -25.31 -5.80 7.00
CA PRO A 552 -25.51 -7.02 7.75
C PRO A 552 -25.54 -6.77 9.26
N GLY A 553 -26.62 -7.23 9.91
CA GLY A 553 -26.79 -7.09 11.36
C GLY A 553 -27.43 -5.77 11.83
N ASP A 554 -27.85 -4.89 10.92
CA ASP A 554 -28.61 -3.67 11.26
C ASP A 554 -29.96 -3.66 10.56
N THR A 555 -31.02 -3.29 11.30
CA THR A 555 -32.39 -3.25 10.78
C THR A 555 -32.71 -1.94 10.07
N LEU A 556 -31.85 -0.91 10.22
CA LEU A 556 -32.05 0.42 9.63
C LEU A 556 -31.01 0.68 8.54
N ASP A 557 -31.50 1.10 7.38
CA ASP A 557 -30.66 1.63 6.30
C ASP A 557 -29.98 2.93 6.76
N TYR A 558 -28.66 3.07 6.58
CA TYR A 558 -27.94 4.32 6.86
C TYR A 558 -28.51 5.52 6.10
N PHE A 559 -29.21 5.29 5.00
CA PHE A 559 -29.94 6.32 4.28
C PHE A 559 -31.16 6.83 5.09
N GLU A 560 -31.85 5.95 5.83
CA GLU A 560 -32.95 6.30 6.71
C GLU A 560 -32.49 7.11 7.92
N ILE A 561 -31.32 6.81 8.49
CA ILE A 561 -30.72 7.58 9.60
C ILE A 561 -30.61 9.06 9.23
N ARG A 562 -30.22 9.36 8.00
CA ARG A 562 -30.11 10.74 7.51
C ARG A 562 -31.48 11.43 7.35
N THR A 563 -32.52 10.68 7.04
CA THR A 563 -33.90 11.22 6.94
C THR A 563 -34.53 11.43 8.30
N ILE A 564 -34.13 10.66 9.32
CA ILE A 564 -34.61 10.78 10.69
C ILE A 564 -34.03 12.03 11.39
N TYR A 565 -32.80 12.47 11.00
CA TYR A 565 -32.09 13.59 11.61
C TYR A 565 -31.76 14.72 10.60
N PRO A 566 -32.74 15.33 9.91
CA PRO A 566 -32.48 16.31 8.86
C PRO A 566 -31.88 17.64 9.37
N ASP A 567 -32.12 18.00 10.64
CA ASP A 567 -31.71 19.29 11.20
C ASP A 567 -30.21 19.43 11.45
N TRP A 568 -29.46 18.34 11.44
CA TRP A 568 -28.02 18.37 11.70
C TRP A 568 -27.23 19.06 10.60
N HIS A 569 -27.76 19.19 9.38
CA HIS A 569 -27.02 19.80 8.26
C HIS A 569 -26.68 21.28 8.56
N GLN A 570 -27.61 22.08 9.05
CA GLN A 570 -27.34 23.48 9.38
C GLN A 570 -26.31 23.59 10.52
N VAL A 571 -26.47 22.77 11.57
CA VAL A 571 -25.54 22.74 12.71
C VAL A 571 -24.15 22.37 12.23
N THR A 572 -24.02 21.34 11.39
CA THR A 572 -22.75 20.88 10.81
C THR A 572 -22.05 22.01 10.08
N THR A 573 -22.75 22.68 9.17
CA THR A 573 -22.23 23.75 8.33
C THR A 573 -21.69 24.92 9.19
N TRP A 574 -22.47 25.41 10.15
CA TRP A 574 -22.04 26.54 10.98
C TRP A 574 -20.90 26.19 11.93
N VAL A 575 -20.92 25.00 12.53
CA VAL A 575 -19.83 24.54 13.42
C VAL A 575 -18.53 24.33 12.62
N ALA A 576 -18.61 23.72 11.44
CA ALA A 576 -17.44 23.51 10.57
C ALA A 576 -16.84 24.84 10.07
N LEU A 577 -17.68 25.79 9.67
CA LEU A 577 -17.25 27.14 9.28
C LEU A 577 -16.62 27.89 10.45
N GLY A 578 -17.26 27.87 11.61
CA GLY A 578 -16.73 28.50 12.82
C GLY A 578 -15.38 27.93 13.21
N ALA A 579 -15.22 26.60 13.19
CA ALA A 579 -13.96 25.91 13.45
C ALA A 579 -12.88 26.30 12.43
N SER A 580 -13.22 26.35 11.14
CA SER A 580 -12.28 26.74 10.08
C SER A 580 -11.82 28.18 10.21
N LEU A 581 -12.74 29.12 10.46
CA LEU A 581 -12.43 30.54 10.68
C LEU A 581 -11.56 30.72 11.91
N LEU A 582 -11.90 30.07 13.04
CA LEU A 582 -11.11 30.13 14.27
C LEU A 582 -9.68 29.62 14.02
N GLY A 583 -9.54 28.49 13.31
CA GLY A 583 -8.22 27.94 12.92
C GLY A 583 -7.39 28.92 12.09
N LEU A 584 -7.98 29.62 11.12
CA LEU A 584 -7.32 30.64 10.31
C LEU A 584 -6.93 31.88 11.14
N VAL A 585 -7.80 32.34 12.04
CA VAL A 585 -7.51 33.47 12.96
C VAL A 585 -6.33 33.12 13.87
N VAL A 586 -6.34 31.94 14.45
CA VAL A 586 -5.22 31.44 15.28
C VAL A 586 -3.94 31.34 14.46
N ALA A 587 -4.00 30.80 13.23
CA ALA A 587 -2.85 30.74 12.33
C ALA A 587 -2.27 32.13 12.05
N TYR A 588 -3.13 33.11 11.73
CA TYR A 588 -2.72 34.47 11.47
C TYR A 588 -2.11 35.13 12.71
N SER A 589 -2.69 34.96 13.89
CA SER A 589 -2.17 35.54 15.14
C SER A 589 -0.79 34.98 15.52
N LEU A 590 -0.57 33.66 15.33
CA LEU A 590 0.69 33.01 15.71
C LEU A 590 1.80 33.17 14.67
N TYR A 591 1.46 33.25 13.37
CA TYR A 591 2.44 33.22 12.27
C TYR A 591 2.49 34.50 11.43
N ARG A 592 2.02 35.65 11.99
CA ARG A 592 2.21 36.96 11.34
C ARG A 592 3.63 37.15 10.86
N PRO A 593 3.88 37.76 9.68
CA PRO A 593 5.22 37.93 9.13
C PRO A 593 6.22 38.61 10.06
N GLN A 594 5.77 39.46 10.95
CA GLN A 594 6.61 40.17 11.94
C GLN A 594 7.05 39.27 13.12
N GLN A 595 6.18 38.36 13.58
CA GLN A 595 6.47 37.46 14.71
C GLN A 595 7.27 36.21 14.25
N ALA A 596 7.00 35.71 13.07
CA ALA A 596 7.73 34.57 12.51
C ALA A 596 9.24 34.83 12.34
N ARG A 597 9.66 36.11 12.21
CA ARG A 597 11.05 36.49 12.04
C ARG A 597 11.92 36.19 13.28
N HIS A 598 11.36 36.31 14.49
CA HIS A 598 12.11 36.08 15.73
C HIS A 598 12.13 34.61 16.17
N GLN A 599 11.05 33.87 15.96
CA GLN A 599 10.92 32.51 16.47
C GLN A 599 11.61 31.45 15.60
N LEU A 600 11.72 31.66 14.28
CA LEU A 600 12.24 30.67 13.34
C LEU A 600 13.78 30.70 13.18
N TYR A 601 14.41 31.81 13.41
CA TYR A 601 15.88 31.98 13.23
C TYR A 601 16.73 31.38 14.35
N HIS A 602 16.19 31.20 15.55
CA HIS A 602 16.90 30.69 16.71
C HIS A 602 16.54 29.29 17.18
N GLN A 603 15.65 28.63 16.47
CA GLN A 603 15.27 27.24 16.79
C GLN A 603 15.96 26.26 15.85
N GLN A 604 17.20 25.85 16.20
CA GLN A 604 17.54 24.44 16.04
C GLN A 604 16.42 23.60 16.65
N PRO A 605 16.20 22.33 16.20
CA PRO A 605 15.08 21.48 16.66
C PRO A 605 15.25 21.02 18.13
N ASN A 606 15.56 21.95 19.02
CA ASN A 606 15.34 21.72 20.43
C ASN A 606 13.86 21.89 20.67
N TYR A 607 13.13 20.78 20.51
CA TYR A 607 11.74 20.70 20.92
C TYR A 607 11.65 21.21 22.36
N ARG A 608 11.06 22.41 22.54
CA ARG A 608 10.96 23.08 23.84
C ARG A 608 10.24 22.27 24.91
N SER A 609 9.50 21.24 24.50
CA SER A 609 8.85 20.29 25.42
C SER A 609 8.94 18.84 24.89
N ARG A 610 8.87 17.88 25.81
CA ARG A 610 8.80 16.44 25.46
C ARG A 610 7.59 16.13 24.57
N LEU A 611 6.47 16.83 24.78
CA LEU A 611 5.23 16.66 23.99
C LEU A 611 5.43 17.04 22.52
N THR A 612 6.07 18.19 22.22
CA THR A 612 6.34 18.59 20.84
C THR A 612 7.26 17.61 20.12
N ALA A 613 8.20 17.00 20.84
CA ALA A 613 9.06 15.95 20.29
C ALA A 613 8.28 14.69 19.94
N VAL A 614 7.31 14.28 20.75
CA VAL A 614 6.43 13.13 20.47
C VAL A 614 5.69 13.34 19.17
N PHE A 615 5.02 14.48 19.00
CA PHE A 615 4.20 14.79 17.83
C PHE A 615 5.04 14.94 16.54
N ALA A 616 6.24 15.52 16.66
CA ALA A 616 7.14 15.70 15.52
C ALA A 616 7.77 14.38 15.04
N GLN A 617 7.96 13.41 15.93
CA GLN A 617 8.54 12.10 15.63
C GLN A 617 7.47 11.02 15.42
N SER A 618 6.36 11.35 14.78
CA SER A 618 5.27 10.40 14.45
C SER A 618 4.80 9.60 15.67
N TRP A 619 4.68 10.26 16.84
CA TRP A 619 4.21 9.65 18.09
C TRP A 619 5.09 8.50 18.59
N TYR A 620 6.37 8.49 18.21
CA TYR A 620 7.32 7.40 18.47
C TYR A 620 6.88 6.02 17.97
N LEU A 621 5.91 5.95 17.07
CA LEU A 621 5.45 4.68 16.50
C LEU A 621 6.59 3.92 15.81
N ASP A 622 7.48 4.61 15.10
CA ASP A 622 8.63 3.98 14.47
C ASP A 622 9.57 3.30 15.48
N ARG A 623 9.73 3.87 16.67
CA ARG A 623 10.49 3.23 17.76
C ARG A 623 9.76 1.99 18.29
N LEU A 624 8.42 2.07 18.40
CA LEU A 624 7.60 0.94 18.80
C LEU A 624 7.72 -0.20 17.79
N TYR A 625 7.66 0.09 16.49
CA TYR A 625 7.86 -0.94 15.45
C TYR A 625 9.25 -1.53 15.47
N GLN A 626 10.29 -0.72 15.66
CA GLN A 626 11.65 -1.21 15.80
C GLN A 626 11.77 -2.19 16.98
N LEU A 627 11.11 -1.90 18.10
CA LEU A 627 11.21 -2.68 19.31
C LEU A 627 10.39 -3.97 19.23
N LEU A 628 9.13 -3.89 18.78
CA LEU A 628 8.21 -5.01 18.78
C LEU A 628 8.42 -5.96 17.59
N PHE A 629 8.71 -5.42 16.39
CA PHE A 629 8.77 -6.22 15.18
C PHE A 629 10.21 -6.43 14.68
N ILE A 630 10.97 -5.35 14.43
CA ILE A 630 12.28 -5.48 13.79
C ILE A 630 13.27 -6.19 14.70
N ARG A 631 13.39 -5.77 15.97
CA ARG A 631 14.32 -6.41 16.91
C ARG A 631 13.93 -7.85 17.22
N SER A 632 12.65 -8.13 17.41
CA SER A 632 12.16 -9.51 17.67
C SER A 632 12.42 -10.42 16.46
N THR A 633 12.13 -9.96 15.23
CA THR A 633 12.43 -10.73 14.02
C THR A 633 13.94 -11.00 13.87
N LEU A 634 14.78 -10.00 14.12
CA LEU A 634 16.23 -10.17 14.09
C LEU A 634 16.73 -11.12 15.19
N LEU A 635 16.12 -11.09 16.38
CA LEU A 635 16.43 -12.04 17.46
C LEU A 635 16.01 -13.46 17.08
N MET A 636 14.82 -13.65 16.52
CA MET A 636 14.36 -14.94 16.00
C MET A 636 15.28 -15.46 14.88
N GLY A 637 15.70 -14.58 13.96
CA GLY A 637 16.66 -14.92 12.92
C GLY A 637 18.02 -15.35 13.47
N ARG A 638 18.53 -14.67 14.51
CA ARG A 638 19.77 -15.08 15.20
C ARG A 638 19.62 -16.40 15.94
N ALA A 639 18.48 -16.63 16.58
CA ALA A 639 18.16 -17.91 17.24
C ALA A 639 18.08 -19.03 16.19
N GLY A 640 17.40 -18.81 15.07
CA GLY A 640 17.38 -19.76 13.95
C GLY A 640 18.76 -20.06 13.40
N GLN A 641 19.60 -19.04 13.19
CA GLN A 641 21.00 -19.21 12.76
C GLN A 641 21.83 -19.99 13.79
N TRP A 642 21.60 -19.78 15.07
CA TRP A 642 22.27 -20.55 16.13
C TRP A 642 21.84 -22.00 16.12
N ILE A 643 20.53 -22.28 15.97
CA ILE A 643 19.98 -23.64 15.82
C ILE A 643 20.60 -24.33 14.61
N ASP A 644 20.60 -23.66 13.46
CA ASP A 644 21.14 -24.19 12.22
C ASP A 644 22.62 -24.58 12.40
N ARG A 645 23.46 -23.62 12.80
CA ARG A 645 24.91 -23.84 12.93
C ARG A 645 25.30 -24.80 14.07
N ARG A 646 24.61 -24.75 15.24
CA ARG A 646 25.02 -25.54 16.42
C ARG A 646 24.34 -26.89 16.48
N ILE A 647 23.06 -26.96 16.13
CA ILE A 647 22.28 -28.20 16.24
C ILE A 647 22.32 -28.95 14.92
N ILE A 648 21.88 -28.35 13.83
CA ILE A 648 21.74 -29.06 12.54
C ILE A 648 23.14 -29.37 11.95
N ASP A 649 23.97 -28.36 11.73
CA ASP A 649 25.32 -28.54 11.22
C ASP A 649 26.19 -29.37 12.21
N GLY A 650 26.04 -29.13 13.51
CA GLY A 650 26.73 -29.90 14.56
C GLY A 650 26.36 -31.36 14.52
N LEU A 651 25.09 -31.72 14.35
CA LEU A 651 24.63 -33.10 14.20
C LEU A 651 25.17 -33.75 12.91
N LEU A 652 25.09 -33.04 11.79
CA LEU A 652 25.63 -33.52 10.50
C LEU A 652 27.12 -33.76 10.55
N HIS A 653 27.90 -32.85 11.15
CA HIS A 653 29.34 -33.00 11.34
C HIS A 653 29.67 -34.16 12.28
N SER A 654 28.90 -34.35 13.34
CA SER A 654 29.06 -35.47 14.27
C SER A 654 28.81 -36.82 13.58
N LEU A 655 27.77 -36.91 12.75
CA LEU A 655 27.46 -38.10 11.97
C LEU A 655 28.56 -38.38 10.92
N ALA A 656 29.00 -37.34 10.23
CA ALA A 656 30.10 -37.48 9.29
C ALA A 656 31.40 -37.93 9.97
N THR A 657 31.72 -37.34 11.13
CA THR A 657 32.90 -37.74 11.92
C THR A 657 32.79 -39.18 12.43
N ALA A 658 31.59 -39.55 12.92
CA ALA A 658 31.35 -40.96 13.33
C ALA A 658 31.52 -41.92 12.15
N GLY A 659 31.08 -41.59 10.96
CA GLY A 659 31.29 -42.34 9.74
C GLY A 659 32.79 -42.52 9.39
N VAL A 660 33.56 -41.43 9.50
CA VAL A 660 35.02 -41.46 9.30
C VAL A 660 35.71 -42.33 10.34
N ILE A 661 35.33 -42.18 11.63
CA ILE A 661 35.89 -43.04 12.70
C ILE A 661 35.55 -44.51 12.44
N LEU A 662 34.33 -44.82 12.07
CA LEU A 662 33.92 -46.20 11.75
C LEU A 662 34.72 -46.76 10.56
N ALA A 663 34.93 -45.96 9.52
CA ALA A 663 35.76 -46.35 8.38
C ALA A 663 37.21 -46.64 8.80
N HIS A 664 37.82 -45.86 9.70
CA HIS A 664 39.16 -46.12 10.23
C HIS A 664 39.21 -47.40 11.07
N ILE A 665 38.18 -47.65 11.90
CA ILE A 665 38.08 -48.89 12.67
C ILE A 665 38.02 -50.12 11.72
N ILE A 666 37.17 -50.05 10.71
CA ILE A 666 37.01 -51.10 9.72
C ILE A 666 38.37 -51.34 8.97
N ALA A 667 39.01 -50.26 8.54
CA ALA A 667 40.32 -50.36 7.88
C ALA A 667 41.41 -50.96 8.80
N TRP A 668 41.40 -50.59 10.09
CA TRP A 668 42.34 -51.17 11.05
C TRP A 668 42.05 -52.67 11.30
N LEU A 669 40.76 -53.05 11.46
CA LEU A 669 40.40 -54.48 11.56
C LEU A 669 40.79 -55.27 10.32
N ASP A 670 40.63 -54.74 9.14
CA ASP A 670 41.02 -55.35 7.89
C ASP A 670 42.56 -55.58 7.83
N GLN A 671 43.35 -54.55 8.12
CA GLN A 671 44.81 -54.61 8.13
C GLN A 671 45.38 -55.52 9.20
N VAL A 672 44.83 -55.48 10.44
CA VAL A 672 45.42 -56.21 11.58
C VAL A 672 44.89 -57.63 11.67
N LEU A 673 43.57 -57.82 11.56
CA LEU A 673 42.99 -59.16 11.67
C LEU A 673 43.04 -59.91 10.34
N ILE A 674 42.46 -59.39 9.30
CA ILE A 674 42.34 -60.14 8.02
C ILE A 674 43.68 -60.25 7.34
N ASP A 675 44.34 -59.16 7.04
CA ASP A 675 45.68 -59.20 6.44
C ASP A 675 46.74 -59.79 7.39
N GLY A 676 46.60 -59.51 8.67
CA GLY A 676 47.44 -60.13 9.72
C GLY A 676 47.36 -61.62 9.74
N LEU A 677 46.20 -62.23 9.71
CA LEU A 677 45.97 -63.66 9.64
C LEU A 677 46.50 -64.26 8.32
N VAL A 678 46.26 -63.56 7.21
CA VAL A 678 46.77 -63.97 5.91
C VAL A 678 48.34 -64.01 5.92
N ARG A 679 48.96 -62.94 6.44
CA ARG A 679 50.42 -62.87 6.59
C ARG A 679 50.99 -63.96 7.58
N ALA A 680 50.29 -64.18 8.69
CA ALA A 680 50.68 -65.25 9.63
C ALA A 680 50.58 -66.62 8.97
N GLY A 681 49.44 -66.87 8.27
CA GLY A 681 49.31 -68.10 7.47
C GLY A 681 50.41 -68.25 6.42
N ALA A 682 50.71 -67.22 5.69
CA ALA A 682 51.85 -67.23 4.71
C ALA A 682 53.21 -67.47 5.39
N SER A 683 53.44 -66.85 6.54
CA SER A 683 54.65 -67.02 7.30
C SER A 683 54.79 -68.45 7.85
N ILE A 684 53.72 -69.09 8.31
CA ILE A 684 53.69 -70.48 8.72
C ILE A 684 54.04 -71.39 7.51
N ILE A 685 53.39 -71.15 6.37
CA ILE A 685 53.67 -71.91 5.13
C ILE A 685 55.14 -71.73 4.68
N GLN A 686 55.64 -70.48 4.73
CA GLN A 686 57.07 -70.23 4.43
C GLN A 686 58.00 -70.91 5.44
N GLY A 687 57.63 -70.87 6.73
CA GLY A 687 58.39 -71.59 7.77
C GLY A 687 58.43 -73.10 7.53
N LEU A 688 57.27 -73.69 7.24
CA LEU A 688 57.18 -75.11 6.88
C LEU A 688 57.98 -75.44 5.60
N GLY A 689 57.88 -74.52 4.63
CA GLY A 689 58.69 -74.65 3.40
C GLY A 689 60.20 -74.56 3.65
N ALA A 690 60.65 -73.71 4.57
CA ALA A 690 62.06 -73.64 4.98
C ALA A 690 62.49 -74.89 5.73
N LEU A 691 61.62 -75.45 6.58
CA LEU A 691 61.87 -76.72 7.28
C LEU A 691 62.02 -77.91 6.28
N THR A 692 61.06 -77.98 5.34
CA THR A 692 61.15 -79.03 4.32
C THR A 692 62.38 -78.83 3.42
N ARG A 693 62.74 -77.58 3.10
CA ARG A 693 63.97 -77.25 2.33
C ARG A 693 65.28 -77.60 3.09
N SER A 694 65.29 -77.47 4.41
CA SER A 694 66.46 -77.84 5.21
C SER A 694 66.76 -79.33 5.20
N VAL A 695 65.72 -80.16 5.03
CA VAL A 695 65.85 -81.61 4.88
C VAL A 695 66.30 -82.03 3.45
N GLN A 696 66.00 -81.14 2.46
CA GLN A 696 66.37 -81.34 1.07
C GLN A 696 67.77 -80.81 0.83
N THR A 697 68.82 -81.65 1.15
CA THR A 697 70.22 -81.28 1.00
C THR A 697 70.72 -81.28 -0.44
N GLY A 698 69.91 -81.71 -1.41
CA GLY A 698 70.25 -81.83 -2.83
C GLY A 698 71.31 -82.91 -3.11
N ARG A 699 71.83 -83.58 -2.15
CA ARG A 699 72.79 -84.64 -2.27
C ARG A 699 72.16 -86.02 -2.24
N ILE A 700 72.20 -86.73 -3.35
CA ILE A 700 71.63 -88.05 -3.50
C ILE A 700 72.03 -89.01 -2.32
N GLN A 701 73.26 -88.86 -1.83
CA GLN A 701 73.77 -89.63 -0.70
C GLN A 701 72.96 -89.42 0.57
N THR A 702 72.51 -88.20 0.87
CA THR A 702 71.72 -87.89 2.07
C THR A 702 70.30 -88.51 1.99
N TYR A 703 69.70 -88.52 0.81
CA TYR A 703 68.42 -89.20 0.60
C TYR A 703 68.50 -90.71 0.66
N LEU A 704 69.58 -91.28 0.13
CA LEU A 704 69.88 -92.72 0.22
C LEU A 704 70.06 -93.13 1.69
N VAL A 705 70.88 -92.38 2.47
CA VAL A 705 71.05 -92.65 3.91
C VAL A 705 69.72 -92.46 4.67
N ALA A 706 68.99 -91.43 4.40
CA ALA A 706 67.64 -91.20 5.09
C ALA A 706 66.66 -92.31 4.73
N SER A 707 66.60 -92.74 3.45
CA SER A 707 65.73 -93.86 3.03
C SER A 707 66.15 -95.17 3.62
N LEU A 708 67.46 -95.41 3.73
CA LEU A 708 67.99 -96.60 4.38
C LEU A 708 67.70 -96.65 5.88
N LEU A 709 67.87 -95.52 6.57
CA LEU A 709 67.48 -95.36 7.99
C LEU A 709 65.98 -95.57 8.23
N LEU A 710 65.13 -94.96 7.36
CA LEU A 710 63.68 -95.14 7.44
C LEU A 710 63.28 -96.60 7.18
N PHE A 711 63.96 -97.27 6.22
CA PHE A 711 63.75 -98.67 5.94
C PHE A 711 64.19 -99.57 7.12
N ILE A 712 65.36 -99.28 7.74
CA ILE A 712 65.78 -99.99 8.94
C ILE A 712 64.78 -99.75 10.10
N MET A 713 64.30 -98.50 10.30
CA MET A 713 63.32 -98.16 11.35
C MET A 713 62.00 -98.89 11.09
N LEU A 714 61.53 -98.91 9.87
CA LEU A 714 60.32 -99.62 9.46
C LEU A 714 60.45 -101.14 9.67
N MET A 715 61.59 -101.73 9.33
CA MET A 715 61.88 -103.14 9.56
C MET A 715 61.97 -103.46 11.08
N TYR A 716 62.59 -102.53 11.84
CA TYR A 716 62.65 -102.65 13.30
C TYR A 716 61.25 -102.59 13.90
N TRP A 717 60.44 -101.68 13.44
CA TRP A 717 59.05 -101.50 13.89
C TRP A 717 58.21 -102.74 13.53
N LEU A 718 58.34 -103.29 12.33
CA LEU A 718 57.65 -104.49 11.90
C LEU A 718 58.14 -105.79 12.66
N THR A 719 59.31 -105.79 13.26
CA THR A 719 59.80 -106.91 14.07
C THR A 719 59.28 -106.82 15.53
N GLN A 720 58.71 -105.68 15.95
CA GLN A 720 58.13 -105.52 17.29
C GLN A 720 56.60 -105.90 17.31
N PHE A 721 56.02 -106.08 16.11
CA PHE A 721 54.69 -106.65 15.94
C PHE A 721 54.79 -108.05 15.42
#